data_64c3c76999c15ff59522cd61550a8df7
#
_entry.id   64c3c76999c15ff59522cd61550a8df7
#
_cell.length_a   1.000
_cell.length_b   1.000
_cell.length_c   1.000
_cell.angle_alpha   90.00
_cell.angle_beta   90.00
_cell.angle_gamma   90.00
#
_symmetry.space_group_name_H-M   'P 1'
#
loop_
_entity.id
_entity.type
_entity.pdbx_description
1 polymer ?
#
loop_
_entity_poly.entity_id
_entity_poly.type
_entity_poly.pdbx_seq_one_letter_code
_entity_poly.pdbx_strand_id
1 'polypeptide(L)'
;MVKNMKILFFVILLYSFCSFTLKAQTIRLDKLDLTNMECGWGTAQANKSVEGNTLSIAGQKFEHGVGTHAISTFLLNINDNGKRFLATVGVDDEATNKGSVEFFVLGDRKVLWQSGIMKKGTASKIVDVDISNIKKLGLLVTDAGDGIDYDHADWCDAKIEMTKDVSLSSQLIKRTTQKAYISTPKTSDHPQINGANIFGVRPGHLFLYTIAATGKRPIIFSAKGLPEGLTLDPKTGIITGKIDKEGLYKTILFAKNNLGKAEREFRISVGSTISLTPPLGWNSWNCWAEAVDASKVEAAADAMVKTGLINHGWTFINIDDCWSIKPGSKDSLIAGDARDKNGMINTNNKFPDMKALSNYIHNKGLKLGIYSSPGPTTCAGYTASYQHEDQDALRYAEWEIDYLKYDWCSYGSIDTNQNLEAYQKPYKVMRASLDKVNRNIVYSLCQYGMGNVWEWGAEIGGNSWRTTGDISDNWPSVSQNGFNQAGHEKYASPGHWNDPDMLVVGLVGWGPNLHQSELTPDEQYTHISLWCLLSSPLLIGCDLSRLDNFTLNLLSNDEVLAVDQDPLGKQASRILDADGKQIWIKDLEDGSKAVGLFNTDNNKKTPSDYFSPGNSNIKELIIFKASDIRISGKFRV
;
A
#
# COMPACT_ATOMS: atom_id res chain seq x y z
N MET A 1 76.11 39.84 -72.77
CA MET A 1 75.73 40.50 -71.47
C MET A 1 74.33 40.09 -71.19
N VAL A 2 74.12 39.19 -70.28
CA VAL A 2 72.77 38.70 -69.91
C VAL A 2 72.51 39.11 -68.51
N LYS A 3 71.47 39.90 -68.30
CA LYS A 3 70.99 40.34 -66.99
C LYS A 3 70.01 39.31 -66.41
N ASN A 4 70.33 38.78 -65.22
CA ASN A 4 69.48 37.90 -64.41
C ASN A 4 68.36 38.71 -63.81
N MET A 5 67.11 38.23 -64.04
CA MET A 5 65.90 38.74 -63.37
C MET A 5 65.44 37.64 -62.41
N LYS A 6 65.55 37.91 -61.11
CA LYS A 6 65.00 37.04 -60.01
C LYS A 6 63.51 37.34 -59.85
N ILE A 7 62.69 36.34 -60.11
CA ILE A 7 61.25 36.38 -59.79
C ILE A 7 61.05 35.89 -58.37
N LEU A 8 60.47 36.74 -57.48
CA LEU A 8 60.12 36.43 -56.10
C LEU A 8 58.68 35.91 -56.05
N PHE A 9 58.53 34.62 -55.78
CA PHE A 9 57.17 34.06 -55.51
C PHE A 9 56.79 34.30 -54.10
N PHE A 10 55.71 35.11 -53.86
CA PHE A 10 55.03 35.25 -52.59
C PHE A 10 53.95 34.17 -52.45
N VAL A 11 54.17 33.18 -51.58
CA VAL A 11 53.17 32.17 -51.24
C VAL A 11 52.34 32.76 -50.10
N ILE A 12 51.08 33.18 -50.38
CA ILE A 12 50.09 33.57 -49.37
C ILE A 12 49.46 32.28 -48.85
N LEU A 13 49.82 31.90 -47.60
CA LEU A 13 49.15 30.81 -46.87
C LEU A 13 47.85 31.35 -46.33
N LEU A 14 46.71 31.05 -46.93
CA LEU A 14 45.38 31.29 -46.34
C LEU A 14 45.13 30.26 -45.23
N TYR A 15 45.31 30.66 -43.96
CA TYR A 15 44.79 29.90 -42.84
C TYR A 15 43.26 30.05 -42.82
N SER A 16 42.53 29.05 -43.31
CA SER A 16 41.10 28.92 -43.10
C SER A 16 40.87 28.54 -41.63
N PHE A 17 40.55 29.51 -40.79
CA PHE A 17 39.99 29.26 -39.47
C PHE A 17 38.59 28.67 -39.64
N CYS A 18 38.50 27.33 -39.65
CA CYS A 18 37.24 26.66 -39.53
C CYS A 18 36.75 26.88 -38.06
N SER A 19 36.01 27.95 -37.87
CA SER A 19 35.28 28.17 -36.59
C SER A 19 34.24 27.08 -36.49
N PHE A 20 34.54 25.99 -35.79
CA PHE A 20 33.52 25.08 -35.30
C PHE A 20 32.64 25.86 -34.33
N THR A 21 31.55 26.41 -34.80
CA THR A 21 30.48 26.87 -33.94
C THR A 21 29.93 25.64 -33.26
N LEU A 22 30.31 25.39 -32.01
CA LEU A 22 29.65 24.46 -31.12
C LEU A 22 28.18 24.89 -31.06
N LYS A 23 27.31 24.10 -31.65
CA LYS A 23 25.87 24.35 -31.64
C LYS A 23 25.38 24.13 -30.22
N ALA A 24 24.92 25.18 -29.55
CA ALA A 24 24.23 25.04 -28.27
C ALA A 24 22.98 24.15 -28.49
N GLN A 25 22.81 23.14 -27.66
CA GLN A 25 21.66 22.25 -27.69
C GLN A 25 20.73 22.56 -26.53
N THR A 26 19.45 22.51 -26.76
CA THR A 26 18.43 22.54 -25.72
C THR A 26 17.80 21.14 -25.59
N ILE A 27 17.89 20.54 -24.42
CA ILE A 27 17.34 19.22 -24.12
C ILE A 27 16.13 19.42 -23.22
N ARG A 28 14.96 18.91 -23.62
CA ARG A 28 13.75 18.97 -22.83
C ARG A 28 13.69 17.79 -21.86
N LEU A 29 13.21 18.03 -20.65
CA LEU A 29 13.10 17.02 -19.59
C LEU A 29 12.20 15.86 -20.01
N ASP A 30 11.08 16.14 -20.68
CA ASP A 30 10.11 15.16 -21.18
C ASP A 30 10.64 14.26 -22.31
N LYS A 31 11.87 14.49 -22.80
CA LYS A 31 12.55 13.66 -23.80
C LYS A 31 13.64 12.78 -23.21
N LEU A 32 13.90 12.92 -21.94
CA LEU A 32 14.85 12.07 -21.22
C LEU A 32 14.20 10.74 -20.81
N ASP A 33 15.03 9.76 -20.54
CA ASP A 33 14.61 8.52 -19.90
C ASP A 33 14.31 8.80 -18.42
N LEU A 34 13.02 8.70 -18.04
CA LEU A 34 12.53 8.98 -16.70
C LEU A 34 12.58 7.76 -15.77
N THR A 35 13.06 6.60 -16.23
CA THR A 35 13.09 5.36 -15.42
C THR A 35 13.90 5.48 -14.13
N ASN A 36 14.86 6.40 -14.08
CA ASN A 36 15.66 6.71 -12.90
C ASN A 36 15.15 7.93 -12.11
N MET A 37 13.96 8.45 -12.44
CA MET A 37 13.30 9.47 -11.64
C MET A 37 12.46 8.79 -10.57
N GLU A 38 12.87 8.94 -9.31
CA GLU A 38 12.08 8.45 -8.18
C GLU A 38 10.79 9.27 -8.06
N CYS A 39 9.70 8.60 -7.70
CA CYS A 39 8.38 9.18 -7.53
C CYS A 39 7.74 8.59 -6.28
N GLY A 40 7.29 9.42 -5.34
CA GLY A 40 6.76 8.96 -4.06
C GLY A 40 5.45 8.18 -4.16
N TRP A 41 4.70 8.42 -5.23
CA TRP A 41 3.50 7.68 -5.60
C TRP A 41 3.34 7.69 -7.13
N GLY A 42 2.86 6.58 -7.71
CA GLY A 42 2.75 6.44 -9.16
C GLY A 42 4.12 6.38 -9.85
N THR A 43 4.20 6.90 -11.05
CA THR A 43 5.43 6.99 -11.86
C THR A 43 5.53 8.34 -12.54
N ALA A 44 6.74 8.89 -12.65
CA ALA A 44 6.97 10.13 -13.39
C ALA A 44 6.56 9.99 -14.85
N GLN A 45 5.77 10.93 -15.37
CA GLN A 45 5.18 10.87 -16.71
C GLN A 45 5.61 12.03 -17.59
N ALA A 46 6.03 11.74 -18.82
CA ALA A 46 6.34 12.74 -19.82
C ALA A 46 5.06 13.33 -20.42
N ASN A 47 4.93 14.67 -20.40
CA ASN A 47 3.83 15.45 -20.96
C ASN A 47 2.43 15.15 -20.35
N LYS A 48 2.44 14.62 -19.15
CA LYS A 48 1.24 14.29 -18.38
C LYS A 48 1.50 14.51 -16.90
N SER A 49 0.43 14.76 -16.14
CA SER A 49 0.46 14.71 -14.68
C SER A 49 0.74 13.26 -14.19
N VAL A 50 1.01 13.09 -12.91
CA VAL A 50 1.27 11.77 -12.34
C VAL A 50 0.08 10.81 -12.50
N GLU A 51 -1.17 11.29 -12.52
CA GLU A 51 -2.38 10.49 -12.80
C GLU A 51 -2.66 10.30 -14.30
N GLY A 52 -1.82 10.85 -15.19
CA GLY A 52 -1.97 10.68 -16.64
C GLY A 52 -2.85 11.73 -17.33
N ASN A 53 -3.27 12.79 -16.62
CA ASN A 53 -4.04 13.91 -17.15
C ASN A 53 -3.14 14.93 -17.86
N THR A 54 -3.73 16.01 -18.37
CA THR A 54 -2.99 17.16 -18.92
C THR A 54 -2.36 17.94 -17.80
N LEU A 55 -1.06 18.24 -17.87
CA LEU A 55 -0.35 19.09 -16.91
C LEU A 55 -1.08 20.43 -16.74
N SER A 56 -1.42 20.81 -15.52
CA SER A 56 -2.18 22.02 -15.22
C SER A 56 -1.81 22.60 -13.87
N ILE A 57 -1.36 23.87 -13.83
CA ILE A 57 -0.98 24.57 -12.60
C ILE A 57 -1.83 25.86 -12.48
N ALA A 58 -2.63 25.95 -11.44
CA ALA A 58 -3.51 27.13 -11.17
C ALA A 58 -4.36 27.53 -12.40
N GLY A 59 -4.93 26.54 -13.11
CA GLY A 59 -5.75 26.72 -14.31
C GLY A 59 -4.98 26.90 -15.61
N GLN A 60 -3.66 27.03 -15.57
CA GLN A 60 -2.81 27.10 -16.77
C GLN A 60 -2.40 25.70 -17.22
N LYS A 61 -2.74 25.33 -18.46
CA LYS A 61 -2.39 24.04 -19.08
C LYS A 61 -1.05 24.12 -19.79
N PHE A 62 -0.29 23.01 -19.75
CA PHE A 62 1.00 22.86 -20.41
C PHE A 62 1.01 21.61 -21.30
N GLU A 63 1.59 21.77 -22.51
CA GLU A 63 1.73 20.65 -23.46
C GLU A 63 2.98 19.80 -23.15
N HIS A 64 3.93 20.38 -22.44
CA HIS A 64 5.24 19.81 -22.24
C HIS A 64 5.69 19.89 -20.79
N GLY A 65 6.29 18.81 -20.30
CA GLY A 65 6.81 18.74 -18.94
C GLY A 65 6.90 17.32 -18.41
N VAL A 66 7.10 17.22 -17.12
CA VAL A 66 7.10 15.95 -16.40
C VAL A 66 6.26 16.11 -15.14
N GLY A 67 5.17 15.33 -15.06
CA GLY A 67 4.40 15.19 -13.83
C GLY A 67 5.03 14.12 -12.93
N THR A 68 5.06 14.39 -11.64
CA THR A 68 5.62 13.51 -10.61
C THR A 68 4.87 13.69 -9.29
N HIS A 69 5.28 12.97 -8.26
CA HIS A 69 4.70 13.05 -6.91
C HIS A 69 5.81 13.12 -5.86
N ALA A 70 5.64 13.95 -4.83
CA ALA A 70 6.62 13.99 -3.75
C ALA A 70 6.69 12.63 -2.99
N ILE A 71 7.84 12.19 -2.51
CA ILE A 71 9.16 12.77 -2.69
C ILE A 71 9.70 12.30 -4.04
N SER A 72 10.11 13.23 -4.88
CA SER A 72 10.65 12.89 -6.20
C SER A 72 12.08 13.39 -6.34
N THR A 73 12.95 12.52 -6.87
CA THR A 73 14.35 12.85 -7.13
C THR A 73 14.75 12.46 -8.55
N PHE A 74 15.47 13.34 -9.24
CA PHE A 74 16.05 13.04 -10.55
C PHE A 74 17.48 13.57 -10.65
N LEU A 75 18.45 12.69 -10.82
CA LEU A 75 19.87 13.04 -10.88
C LEU A 75 20.42 12.86 -12.29
N LEU A 76 20.88 13.94 -12.89
CA LEU A 76 21.40 13.99 -14.26
C LEU A 76 22.90 14.27 -14.28
N ASN A 77 23.66 13.52 -15.08
CA ASN A 77 25.08 13.78 -15.34
C ASN A 77 25.19 14.79 -16.49
N ILE A 78 25.54 16.05 -16.18
CA ILE A 78 25.72 17.12 -17.18
C ILE A 78 27.20 17.43 -17.46
N ASN A 79 28.13 16.92 -16.62
CA ASN A 79 29.57 16.89 -16.84
C ASN A 79 30.16 18.22 -17.33
N ASP A 80 29.86 19.32 -16.64
CA ASP A 80 30.33 20.68 -16.93
C ASP A 80 29.88 21.23 -18.31
N ASN A 81 28.86 20.61 -18.93
CA ASN A 81 28.34 21.04 -20.24
C ASN A 81 27.01 21.81 -20.15
N GLY A 82 26.47 21.98 -18.95
CA GLY A 82 25.27 22.75 -18.73
C GLY A 82 25.52 24.25 -18.84
N LYS A 83 24.50 25.01 -19.21
CA LYS A 83 24.49 26.46 -19.20
C LYS A 83 23.37 26.97 -18.32
N ARG A 84 22.14 26.58 -18.59
CA ARG A 84 20.95 26.98 -17.81
C ARG A 84 19.97 25.83 -17.68
N PHE A 85 19.27 25.80 -16.55
CA PHE A 85 18.06 24.99 -16.36
C PHE A 85 16.86 25.93 -16.25
N LEU A 86 15.85 25.69 -17.07
CA LEU A 86 14.65 26.50 -17.18
C LEU A 86 13.43 25.60 -16.97
N ALA A 87 12.46 26.02 -16.17
CA ALA A 87 11.18 25.32 -15.98
C ALA A 87 10.11 26.24 -15.43
N THR A 88 8.87 25.83 -15.51
CA THR A 88 7.74 26.36 -14.75
C THR A 88 7.27 25.27 -13.80
N VAL A 89 7.15 25.53 -12.50
CA VAL A 89 6.81 24.52 -11.50
C VAL A 89 5.59 24.88 -10.68
N GLY A 90 4.87 23.88 -10.20
CA GLY A 90 3.75 24.05 -9.29
C GLY A 90 3.07 22.73 -8.94
N VAL A 91 2.08 22.83 -8.06
CA VAL A 91 1.19 21.72 -7.73
C VAL A 91 0.17 21.57 -8.85
N ASP A 92 -0.02 20.34 -9.36
CA ASP A 92 -1.01 20.07 -10.41
C ASP A 92 -2.44 20.29 -9.89
N ASP A 93 -3.31 20.77 -10.77
CA ASP A 93 -4.72 21.06 -10.45
C ASP A 93 -5.53 19.79 -10.13
N GLU A 94 -5.04 18.60 -10.46
CA GLU A 94 -5.65 17.32 -10.08
C GLU A 94 -5.48 17.01 -8.57
N ALA A 95 -4.48 17.61 -7.91
CA ALA A 95 -4.29 17.48 -6.47
C ALA A 95 -5.52 17.97 -5.68
N THR A 96 -5.73 17.45 -4.48
CA THR A 96 -6.71 18.00 -3.54
C THR A 96 -6.13 19.19 -2.78
N ASN A 97 -6.93 19.81 -1.90
CA ASN A 97 -6.47 20.92 -1.07
C ASN A 97 -5.44 20.50 0.00
N LYS A 98 -5.13 19.20 0.12
CA LYS A 98 -4.14 18.68 1.07
C LYS A 98 -2.71 18.74 0.52
N GLY A 99 -2.54 18.65 -0.82
CA GLY A 99 -1.20 18.61 -1.43
C GLY A 99 -0.38 19.87 -1.18
N SER A 100 0.85 19.69 -0.71
CA SER A 100 1.83 20.76 -0.55
C SER A 100 3.24 20.27 -0.86
N VAL A 101 3.97 20.98 -1.74
CA VAL A 101 5.30 20.58 -2.20
C VAL A 101 6.29 21.72 -2.14
N GLU A 102 7.58 21.37 -2.10
CA GLU A 102 8.65 22.32 -2.32
C GLU A 102 9.64 21.78 -3.37
N PHE A 103 9.91 22.58 -4.40
CA PHE A 103 10.83 22.24 -5.48
C PHE A 103 12.23 22.77 -5.20
N PHE A 104 13.25 21.95 -5.53
CA PHE A 104 14.65 22.34 -5.44
C PHE A 104 15.40 21.97 -6.73
N VAL A 105 16.30 22.86 -7.12
CA VAL A 105 17.32 22.58 -8.14
C VAL A 105 18.68 22.57 -7.46
N LEU A 106 19.43 21.48 -7.60
CA LEU A 106 20.75 21.33 -6.99
C LEU A 106 21.82 21.15 -8.07
N GLY A 107 22.99 21.76 -7.83
CA GLY A 107 24.20 21.54 -8.61
C GLY A 107 25.29 20.96 -7.72
N ASP A 108 25.79 19.76 -8.04
CA ASP A 108 26.79 19.06 -7.24
C ASP A 108 26.44 19.02 -5.75
N ARG A 109 25.13 18.74 -5.43
CA ARG A 109 24.51 18.70 -4.10
C ARG A 109 24.30 20.06 -3.41
N LYS A 110 24.63 21.17 -4.01
CA LYS A 110 24.34 22.51 -3.47
C LYS A 110 23.01 23.00 -4.02
N VAL A 111 22.14 23.52 -3.16
CA VAL A 111 20.89 24.16 -3.58
C VAL A 111 21.22 25.42 -4.39
N LEU A 112 20.77 25.46 -5.64
CA LEU A 112 20.91 26.60 -6.55
C LEU A 112 19.64 27.43 -6.59
N TRP A 113 18.49 26.77 -6.42
CA TRP A 113 17.17 27.40 -6.43
C TRP A 113 16.18 26.57 -5.61
N GLN A 114 15.20 27.25 -4.99
CA GLN A 114 14.08 26.62 -4.27
C GLN A 114 12.81 27.42 -4.46
N SER A 115 11.66 26.73 -4.48
CA SER A 115 10.37 27.36 -4.66
C SER A 115 9.81 27.97 -3.36
N GLY A 116 10.21 27.48 -2.17
CA GLY A 116 9.39 27.56 -0.98
C GLY A 116 8.10 26.71 -1.15
N ILE A 117 7.32 26.59 -0.09
CA ILE A 117 6.12 25.75 -0.08
C ILE A 117 5.10 26.25 -1.10
N MET A 118 4.59 25.34 -1.93
CA MET A 118 3.54 25.55 -2.91
C MET A 118 2.36 24.60 -2.62
N LYS A 119 1.14 25.09 -2.79
CA LYS A 119 -0.10 24.34 -2.59
C LYS A 119 -0.97 24.43 -3.84
N LYS A 120 -1.97 23.56 -3.97
CA LYS A 120 -2.95 23.65 -5.05
C LYS A 120 -3.48 25.08 -5.19
N GLY A 121 -3.54 25.58 -6.44
CA GLY A 121 -3.98 26.93 -6.75
C GLY A 121 -2.95 28.03 -6.49
N THR A 122 -1.76 27.70 -5.93
CA THR A 122 -0.62 28.63 -5.90
C THR A 122 -0.16 28.90 -7.32
N ALA A 123 0.05 30.18 -7.68
CA ALA A 123 0.56 30.54 -9.00
C ALA A 123 1.89 29.82 -9.27
N SER A 124 2.05 29.37 -10.52
CA SER A 124 3.28 28.70 -10.95
C SER A 124 4.52 29.58 -10.73
N LYS A 125 5.67 28.95 -10.47
CA LYS A 125 6.95 29.64 -10.30
C LYS A 125 7.90 29.31 -11.44
N ILE A 126 8.62 30.33 -11.89
CA ILE A 126 9.63 30.18 -12.94
C ILE A 126 10.95 29.79 -12.29
N VAL A 127 11.54 28.73 -12.83
CA VAL A 127 12.90 28.30 -12.55
C VAL A 127 13.79 28.82 -13.68
N ASP A 128 14.84 29.55 -13.32
CA ASP A 128 15.84 30.03 -14.27
C ASP A 128 17.20 30.08 -13.56
N VAL A 129 17.99 29.01 -13.74
CA VAL A 129 19.17 28.73 -12.94
C VAL A 129 20.39 28.55 -13.82
N ASP A 130 21.48 29.23 -13.49
CA ASP A 130 22.80 28.98 -14.07
C ASP A 130 23.34 27.63 -13.55
N ILE A 131 23.61 26.72 -14.46
CA ILE A 131 24.16 25.38 -14.18
C ILE A 131 25.54 25.20 -14.84
N SER A 132 26.25 26.29 -15.06
CA SER A 132 27.63 26.25 -15.57
C SER A 132 28.58 25.65 -14.54
N ASN A 133 29.56 24.89 -15.02
CA ASN A 133 30.58 24.23 -14.18
C ASN A 133 30.02 23.24 -13.14
N ILE A 134 28.86 22.62 -13.43
CA ILE A 134 28.24 21.61 -12.61
C ILE A 134 28.36 20.26 -13.31
N LYS A 135 28.74 19.24 -12.55
CA LYS A 135 28.83 17.86 -13.06
C LYS A 135 27.52 17.12 -12.97
N LYS A 136 26.78 17.34 -11.88
CA LYS A 136 25.52 16.68 -11.59
C LYS A 136 24.43 17.70 -11.29
N LEU A 137 23.33 17.62 -12.04
CA LEU A 137 22.11 18.39 -11.80
C LEU A 137 21.10 17.50 -11.06
N GLY A 138 20.66 17.91 -9.89
CA GLY A 138 19.61 17.28 -9.10
C GLY A 138 18.31 18.07 -9.16
N LEU A 139 17.21 17.41 -9.49
CA LEU A 139 15.86 17.94 -9.38
C LEU A 139 15.16 17.20 -8.23
N LEU A 140 14.61 17.92 -7.27
CA LEU A 140 13.99 17.39 -6.08
C LEU A 140 12.62 18.05 -5.86
N VAL A 141 11.63 17.24 -5.51
CA VAL A 141 10.34 17.68 -4.96
C VAL A 141 10.20 17.04 -3.58
N THR A 142 9.96 17.84 -2.55
CA THR A 142 9.69 17.35 -1.19
C THR A 142 8.23 17.57 -0.83
N ASP A 143 7.78 16.86 0.20
CA ASP A 143 6.46 16.93 0.82
C ASP A 143 6.23 18.17 1.70
N ALA A 144 7.03 19.19 1.55
CA ALA A 144 7.01 20.42 2.38
C ALA A 144 6.98 20.18 3.91
N GLY A 145 7.13 18.91 4.36
CA GLY A 145 7.19 18.50 5.77
C GLY A 145 5.84 18.22 6.42
N ASP A 146 4.75 18.14 5.65
CA ASP A 146 3.41 17.79 6.16
C ASP A 146 2.89 16.42 5.66
N GLY A 147 3.73 15.65 4.96
CA GLY A 147 3.44 14.34 4.41
C GLY A 147 3.13 14.38 2.91
N ILE A 148 2.97 13.21 2.29
CA ILE A 148 2.91 13.09 0.83
C ILE A 148 1.49 13.07 0.25
N ASP A 149 0.45 13.35 1.03
CA ASP A 149 -0.94 13.25 0.58
C ASP A 149 -1.26 14.24 -0.54
N TYR A 150 -1.52 13.72 -1.76
CA TYR A 150 -1.86 14.51 -2.96
C TYR A 150 -0.76 15.50 -3.41
N ASP A 151 0.48 15.18 -3.18
CA ASP A 151 1.63 16.00 -3.53
C ASP A 151 2.01 15.88 -5.01
N HIS A 152 1.01 16.06 -5.88
CA HIS A 152 1.15 16.04 -7.34
C HIS A 152 1.91 17.29 -7.79
N ALA A 153 3.03 17.09 -8.48
CA ALA A 153 3.98 18.14 -8.79
C ALA A 153 4.42 18.10 -10.25
N ASP A 154 4.49 19.26 -10.86
CA ASP A 154 4.82 19.40 -12.28
C ASP A 154 6.09 20.19 -12.50
N TRP A 155 6.97 19.67 -13.37
CA TRP A 155 8.07 20.38 -14.01
C TRP A 155 7.66 20.73 -15.44
N CYS A 156 6.87 21.80 -15.64
CA CYS A 156 6.35 22.22 -16.94
C CYS A 156 7.41 22.98 -17.76
N ASP A 157 7.40 22.80 -19.08
CA ASP A 157 8.34 23.42 -20.04
C ASP A 157 9.82 23.30 -19.64
N ALA A 158 10.12 22.24 -18.87
CA ALA A 158 11.45 22.01 -18.30
C ALA A 158 12.47 21.67 -19.38
N LYS A 159 13.58 22.41 -19.39
CA LYS A 159 14.65 22.28 -20.40
C LYS A 159 16.02 22.64 -19.85
N ILE A 160 17.03 21.97 -20.40
CA ILE A 160 18.45 22.16 -20.08
C ILE A 160 19.12 22.74 -21.31
N GLU A 161 19.66 23.94 -21.19
CA GLU A 161 20.53 24.53 -22.20
C GLU A 161 21.94 24.01 -22.00
N MET A 162 22.52 23.45 -23.07
CA MET A 162 23.86 22.86 -23.07
C MET A 162 24.84 23.72 -23.88
N THR A 163 26.10 23.72 -23.48
CA THR A 163 27.16 24.43 -24.20
C THR A 163 27.60 23.72 -25.48
N LYS A 164 27.32 22.43 -25.58
CA LYS A 164 27.62 21.59 -26.77
C LYS A 164 26.63 20.44 -26.90
N ASP A 165 26.57 19.83 -28.04
CA ASP A 165 25.73 18.68 -28.34
C ASP A 165 26.25 17.44 -27.63
N VAL A 166 25.55 17.00 -26.58
CA VAL A 166 25.85 15.79 -25.77
C VAL A 166 24.57 15.11 -25.33
N SER A 167 24.60 13.80 -25.26
CA SER A 167 23.52 13.03 -24.63
C SER A 167 23.65 13.11 -23.12
N LEU A 168 22.52 13.36 -22.43
CA LEU A 168 22.46 13.29 -20.97
C LEU A 168 22.14 11.88 -20.53
N SER A 169 22.73 11.46 -19.42
CA SER A 169 22.35 10.23 -18.73
C SER A 169 21.81 10.54 -17.35
N SER A 170 20.75 9.86 -16.97
CA SER A 170 20.24 9.86 -15.60
C SER A 170 21.03 8.85 -14.76
N GLN A 171 21.04 9.07 -13.45
CA GLN A 171 21.67 8.19 -12.50
C GLN A 171 20.66 7.81 -11.42
N LEU A 172 20.42 6.51 -11.26
CA LEU A 172 19.66 6.01 -10.13
C LEU A 172 20.42 6.31 -8.82
N ILE A 173 19.72 6.86 -7.85
CA ILE A 173 20.26 7.09 -6.50
C ILE A 173 20.23 5.75 -5.79
N LYS A 174 21.38 5.09 -5.69
CA LYS A 174 21.46 3.81 -4.98
C LYS A 174 21.24 4.05 -3.50
N ARG A 175 20.13 3.53 -2.96
CA ARG A 175 19.93 3.44 -1.52
C ARG A 175 20.93 2.45 -0.92
N THR A 176 21.30 2.66 0.35
CA THR A 176 22.16 1.73 1.08
C THR A 176 21.41 0.40 1.22
N THR A 177 21.96 -0.67 0.69
CA THR A 177 21.40 -2.01 0.89
C THR A 177 21.71 -2.49 2.30
N GLN A 178 20.69 -2.65 3.11
CA GLN A 178 20.82 -3.32 4.42
C GLN A 178 20.73 -4.84 4.22
N LYS A 179 21.60 -5.57 4.90
CA LYS A 179 21.52 -7.04 4.89
C LYS A 179 20.29 -7.49 5.69
N ALA A 180 19.43 -8.28 5.07
CA ALA A 180 18.30 -8.89 5.73
C ALA A 180 18.76 -9.78 6.90
N TYR A 181 18.04 -9.70 8.00
CA TYR A 181 18.23 -10.54 9.18
C TYR A 181 16.88 -11.07 9.68
N ILE A 182 16.88 -12.19 10.39
CA ILE A 182 15.66 -12.83 10.87
C ILE A 182 15.57 -12.63 12.37
N SER A 183 14.54 -11.91 12.81
CA SER A 183 14.20 -11.72 14.24
C SER A 183 13.13 -12.70 14.74
N THR A 184 12.40 -13.34 13.83
CA THR A 184 11.36 -14.31 14.20
C THR A 184 11.96 -15.53 14.89
N PRO A 185 11.49 -15.91 16.08
CA PRO A 185 11.94 -17.12 16.76
C PRO A 185 11.69 -18.37 15.91
N LYS A 186 12.60 -19.32 15.96
CA LYS A 186 12.41 -20.59 15.26
C LYS A 186 11.18 -21.31 15.82
N THR A 187 10.27 -21.70 14.93
CA THR A 187 9.08 -22.47 15.29
C THR A 187 9.45 -23.79 15.98
N SER A 188 8.77 -24.10 17.08
CA SER A 188 8.96 -25.36 17.82
C SER A 188 8.38 -26.54 17.03
N ASP A 189 9.01 -27.72 17.18
CA ASP A 189 8.44 -28.99 16.69
C ASP A 189 7.23 -29.46 17.53
N HIS A 190 7.09 -29.01 18.78
CA HIS A 190 5.89 -29.23 19.59
C HIS A 190 4.72 -28.40 19.03
N PRO A 191 3.48 -28.93 19.10
CA PRO A 191 2.33 -28.17 18.63
C PRO A 191 2.13 -26.88 19.41
N GLN A 192 1.75 -25.80 18.68
CA GLN A 192 1.31 -24.53 19.25
C GLN A 192 0.09 -24.05 18.45
N ILE A 193 -0.96 -23.61 19.15
CA ILE A 193 -2.17 -23.04 18.52
C ILE A 193 -2.00 -21.53 18.47
N ASN A 194 -2.09 -20.96 17.28
CA ASN A 194 -1.85 -19.55 16.93
C ASN A 194 -3.14 -18.86 16.50
N GLY A 195 -3.04 -17.60 16.05
CA GLY A 195 -4.15 -16.80 15.52
C GLY A 195 -5.12 -16.33 16.62
N ALA A 196 -6.31 -15.86 16.19
CA ALA A 196 -7.33 -15.35 17.09
C ALA A 196 -7.88 -16.43 18.05
N ASN A 197 -8.20 -16.03 19.27
CA ASN A 197 -8.89 -16.89 20.24
C ASN A 197 -10.39 -16.59 20.36
N ILE A 198 -10.91 -15.75 19.47
CA ILE A 198 -12.34 -15.40 19.35
C ILE A 198 -12.73 -15.32 17.88
N PHE A 199 -13.95 -15.75 17.55
CA PHE A 199 -14.51 -15.67 16.21
C PHE A 199 -15.98 -15.23 16.27
N GLY A 200 -16.37 -14.26 15.42
CA GLY A 200 -17.73 -13.73 15.31
C GLY A 200 -18.48 -14.33 14.10
N VAL A 201 -19.74 -14.69 14.31
CA VAL A 201 -20.62 -15.21 13.25
C VAL A 201 -22.06 -14.78 13.53
N ARG A 202 -22.84 -14.43 12.49
CA ARG A 202 -24.27 -14.16 12.64
C ARG A 202 -25.06 -15.47 12.79
N PRO A 203 -26.16 -15.49 13.55
CA PRO A 203 -27.00 -16.69 13.72
C PRO A 203 -27.46 -17.27 12.38
N GLY A 204 -27.36 -18.59 12.22
CA GLY A 204 -27.78 -19.30 11.02
C GLY A 204 -26.90 -19.14 9.78
N HIS A 205 -25.86 -18.34 9.86
CA HIS A 205 -24.91 -18.14 8.75
C HIS A 205 -23.84 -19.23 8.71
N LEU A 206 -23.27 -19.45 7.54
CA LEU A 206 -22.16 -20.41 7.36
C LEU A 206 -20.97 -20.03 8.23
N PHE A 207 -20.49 -21.02 8.97
CA PHE A 207 -19.28 -20.96 9.78
C PHE A 207 -18.13 -21.62 9.02
N LEU A 208 -17.02 -20.93 8.88
CA LEU A 208 -15.77 -21.46 8.35
C LEU A 208 -14.61 -20.87 9.18
N TYR A 209 -13.91 -21.74 9.90
CA TYR A 209 -12.75 -21.37 10.69
C TYR A 209 -11.70 -22.48 10.63
N THR A 210 -10.43 -22.13 10.45
CA THR A 210 -9.32 -23.06 10.46
C THR A 210 -8.49 -22.88 11.70
N ILE A 211 -8.27 -23.94 12.46
CA ILE A 211 -7.39 -23.92 13.64
C ILE A 211 -5.96 -23.71 13.14
N ALA A 212 -5.43 -22.51 13.35
CA ALA A 212 -4.05 -22.20 13.02
C ALA A 212 -3.13 -22.89 14.05
N ALA A 213 -2.26 -23.79 13.59
CA ALA A 213 -1.31 -24.46 14.47
C ALA A 213 0.01 -24.77 13.79
N THR A 214 1.09 -24.39 14.45
CA THR A 214 2.47 -24.72 14.10
C THR A 214 2.93 -25.97 14.84
N GLY A 215 4.04 -26.58 14.40
CA GLY A 215 4.60 -27.81 14.95
C GLY A 215 4.91 -28.85 13.86
N LYS A 216 5.64 -29.89 14.24
CA LYS A 216 6.00 -30.98 13.33
C LYS A 216 4.73 -31.74 12.87
N ARG A 217 4.51 -31.81 11.57
CA ARG A 217 3.40 -32.55 10.97
C ARG A 217 3.64 -34.07 10.99
N PRO A 218 2.59 -34.96 11.02
CA PRO A 218 1.16 -34.59 11.06
C PRO A 218 0.72 -34.08 12.43
N ILE A 219 -0.24 -33.14 12.44
CA ILE A 219 -0.95 -32.67 13.61
C ILE A 219 -2.40 -33.17 13.52
N ILE A 220 -2.92 -33.71 14.61
CA ILE A 220 -4.33 -34.13 14.74
C ILE A 220 -5.04 -33.10 15.62
N PHE A 221 -6.17 -32.60 15.12
CA PHE A 221 -6.99 -31.61 15.78
C PHE A 221 -8.19 -32.25 16.49
N SER A 222 -8.59 -31.69 17.60
CA SER A 222 -9.84 -32.03 18.29
C SER A 222 -10.37 -30.81 19.05
N ALA A 223 -11.63 -30.87 19.43
CA ALA A 223 -12.28 -29.80 20.21
C ALA A 223 -13.15 -30.40 21.33
N LYS A 224 -13.23 -29.71 22.47
CA LYS A 224 -14.16 -30.02 23.55
C LYS A 224 -15.14 -28.86 23.72
N GLY A 225 -16.43 -29.15 23.75
CA GLY A 225 -17.47 -28.12 23.89
C GLY A 225 -17.72 -27.35 22.59
N LEU A 226 -17.47 -27.97 21.42
CA LEU A 226 -17.83 -27.40 20.15
C LEU A 226 -19.37 -27.29 20.07
N PRO A 227 -19.94 -26.12 19.70
CA PRO A 227 -21.38 -25.93 19.60
C PRO A 227 -22.06 -26.93 18.68
N GLU A 228 -23.30 -27.29 19.00
CA GLU A 228 -24.14 -28.08 18.09
C GLU A 228 -24.28 -27.37 16.73
N GLY A 229 -24.25 -28.14 15.66
CA GLY A 229 -24.27 -27.62 14.29
C GLY A 229 -22.90 -27.37 13.68
N LEU A 230 -21.81 -27.43 14.47
CA LEU A 230 -20.44 -27.36 13.96
C LEU A 230 -19.75 -28.73 13.92
N THR A 231 -18.93 -28.90 12.89
CA THR A 231 -18.10 -30.11 12.68
C THR A 231 -16.66 -29.72 12.46
N LEU A 232 -15.73 -30.43 13.12
CA LEU A 232 -14.28 -30.27 12.95
C LEU A 232 -13.70 -31.44 12.15
N ASP A 233 -12.98 -31.14 11.08
CA ASP A 233 -12.11 -32.14 10.42
C ASP A 233 -10.81 -32.30 11.25
N PRO A 234 -10.54 -33.50 11.80
CA PRO A 234 -9.38 -33.71 12.66
C PRO A 234 -8.03 -33.69 11.92
N LYS A 235 -8.02 -33.79 10.60
CA LYS A 235 -6.76 -33.78 9.81
C LYS A 235 -6.37 -32.37 9.36
N THR A 236 -7.36 -31.56 8.98
CA THR A 236 -7.14 -30.22 8.45
C THR A 236 -7.27 -29.14 9.52
N GLY A 237 -8.02 -29.40 10.61
CA GLY A 237 -8.37 -28.40 11.61
C GLY A 237 -9.48 -27.45 11.16
N ILE A 238 -10.13 -27.70 10.03
CA ILE A 238 -11.22 -26.89 9.50
C ILE A 238 -12.50 -27.18 10.28
N ILE A 239 -13.15 -26.14 10.79
CA ILE A 239 -14.45 -26.19 11.46
C ILE A 239 -15.48 -25.55 10.52
N THR A 240 -16.55 -26.29 10.23
CA THR A 240 -17.65 -25.82 9.38
C THR A 240 -19.01 -26.12 10.01
N GLY A 241 -20.06 -25.49 9.50
CA GLY A 241 -21.44 -25.72 9.92
C GLY A 241 -22.23 -24.43 10.09
N LYS A 242 -23.19 -24.43 11.02
CA LYS A 242 -24.03 -23.27 11.37
C LYS A 242 -24.40 -23.32 12.85
N ILE A 243 -24.62 -22.17 13.44
CA ILE A 243 -25.13 -22.01 14.81
C ILE A 243 -26.29 -21.04 14.74
N ASP A 244 -27.49 -21.49 15.11
CA ASP A 244 -28.70 -20.67 15.00
C ASP A 244 -28.94 -19.81 16.24
N LYS A 245 -28.48 -20.25 17.41
CA LYS A 245 -28.75 -19.59 18.68
C LYS A 245 -27.66 -18.59 19.04
N GLU A 246 -28.06 -17.35 19.28
CA GLU A 246 -27.16 -16.30 19.78
C GLU A 246 -26.53 -16.68 21.12
N GLY A 247 -25.30 -16.22 21.34
CA GLY A 247 -24.57 -16.40 22.59
C GLY A 247 -23.07 -16.46 22.42
N LEU A 248 -22.36 -16.51 23.54
CA LEU A 248 -20.93 -16.71 23.61
C LEU A 248 -20.63 -18.15 24.01
N TYR A 249 -20.04 -18.91 23.11
CA TYR A 249 -19.69 -20.31 23.32
C TYR A 249 -18.20 -20.46 23.58
N LYS A 250 -17.87 -21.22 24.63
CA LYS A 250 -16.48 -21.53 24.98
C LYS A 250 -16.15 -22.94 24.55
N THR A 251 -15.12 -23.06 23.73
CA THR A 251 -14.61 -24.31 23.19
C THR A 251 -13.14 -24.44 23.54
N ILE A 252 -12.67 -25.61 23.86
CA ILE A 252 -11.23 -25.86 24.02
C ILE A 252 -10.74 -26.59 22.77
N LEU A 253 -9.84 -25.95 22.03
CA LEU A 253 -9.19 -26.51 20.87
C LEU A 253 -7.93 -27.26 21.27
N PHE A 254 -7.63 -28.35 20.57
CA PHE A 254 -6.44 -29.16 20.77
C PHE A 254 -5.72 -29.40 19.46
N ALA A 255 -4.39 -29.34 19.50
CA ALA A 255 -3.50 -29.74 18.43
C ALA A 255 -2.48 -30.74 18.99
N LYS A 256 -2.36 -31.92 18.41
CA LYS A 256 -1.50 -33.00 18.90
C LYS A 256 -0.64 -33.58 17.78
N ASN A 257 0.64 -33.79 18.08
CA ASN A 257 1.55 -34.62 17.26
C ASN A 257 2.29 -35.67 18.12
N ASN A 258 3.27 -36.33 17.55
CA ASN A 258 4.06 -37.36 18.27
C ASN A 258 4.98 -36.80 19.37
N LEU A 259 5.18 -35.50 19.45
CA LEU A 259 6.05 -34.84 20.44
C LEU A 259 5.26 -34.21 21.59
N GLY A 260 3.97 -33.94 21.41
CA GLY A 260 3.17 -33.32 22.45
C GLY A 260 1.78 -32.88 22.01
N LYS A 261 1.16 -32.08 22.89
CA LYS A 261 -0.18 -31.55 22.73
C LYS A 261 -0.17 -30.07 23.15
N ALA A 262 -0.84 -29.24 22.36
CA ALA A 262 -1.25 -27.90 22.73
C ALA A 262 -2.75 -27.84 22.95
N GLU A 263 -3.20 -26.95 23.85
CA GLU A 263 -4.61 -26.64 24.06
C GLU A 263 -4.80 -25.14 24.23
N ARG A 264 -5.96 -24.62 23.78
CA ARG A 264 -6.30 -23.21 23.86
C ARG A 264 -7.81 -23.02 24.00
N GLU A 265 -8.24 -22.12 24.90
CA GLU A 265 -9.64 -21.65 24.93
C GLU A 265 -9.92 -20.85 23.64
N PHE A 266 -11.04 -21.14 23.03
CA PHE A 266 -11.54 -20.46 21.84
C PHE A 266 -13.00 -20.05 22.06
N ARG A 267 -13.31 -18.81 21.78
CA ARG A 267 -14.64 -18.23 21.97
C ARG A 267 -15.33 -18.07 20.61
N ILE A 268 -16.56 -18.54 20.51
CA ILE A 268 -17.42 -18.33 19.34
C ILE A 268 -18.54 -17.39 19.78
N SER A 269 -18.54 -16.17 19.26
CA SER A 269 -19.59 -15.17 19.52
C SER A 269 -20.60 -15.22 18.38
N VAL A 270 -21.78 -15.74 18.66
CA VAL A 270 -22.90 -15.76 17.72
C VAL A 270 -23.79 -14.55 17.99
N GLY A 271 -23.81 -13.60 17.05
CA GLY A 271 -24.52 -12.33 17.20
C GLY A 271 -24.34 -11.45 15.97
N SER A 272 -24.69 -10.19 16.06
CA SER A 272 -24.65 -9.24 14.93
C SER A 272 -23.23 -8.86 14.49
N THR A 273 -22.23 -8.94 15.39
CA THR A 273 -20.88 -8.47 15.15
C THR A 273 -19.98 -9.60 14.63
N ILE A 274 -19.33 -9.38 13.50
CA ILE A 274 -18.34 -10.27 12.89
C ILE A 274 -16.96 -9.56 12.87
N SER A 275 -15.91 -10.27 12.40
CA SER A 275 -14.54 -9.69 12.35
C SER A 275 -14.07 -9.18 13.71
N LEU A 276 -14.25 -9.99 14.77
CA LEU A 276 -13.93 -9.62 16.16
C LEU A 276 -12.43 -9.43 16.44
N THR A 277 -11.58 -9.85 15.52
CA THR A 277 -10.17 -9.46 15.39
C THR A 277 -9.94 -8.94 13.98
N PRO A 278 -8.87 -8.15 13.75
CA PRO A 278 -8.57 -7.65 12.41
C PRO A 278 -8.41 -8.80 11.38
N PRO A 279 -8.88 -8.63 10.14
CA PRO A 279 -8.65 -9.63 9.09
C PRO A 279 -7.17 -9.82 8.79
N LEU A 280 -6.71 -11.09 8.69
CA LEU A 280 -5.40 -11.47 8.19
C LEU A 280 -5.55 -12.11 6.81
N GLY A 281 -4.89 -11.59 5.79
CA GLY A 281 -5.04 -12.13 4.44
C GLY A 281 -4.07 -11.59 3.42
N TRP A 282 -4.41 -11.78 2.17
CA TRP A 282 -3.72 -11.30 0.99
C TRP A 282 -4.68 -10.50 0.13
N ASN A 283 -4.17 -9.51 -0.60
CA ASN A 283 -4.90 -8.77 -1.60
C ASN A 283 -4.07 -8.67 -2.89
N SER A 284 -4.72 -8.78 -4.04
CA SER A 284 -4.05 -8.89 -5.33
C SER A 284 -3.46 -7.59 -5.88
N TRP A 285 -3.86 -6.40 -5.35
CA TRP A 285 -3.58 -5.14 -6.01
C TRP A 285 -2.09 -4.80 -6.12
N ASN A 286 -1.39 -4.77 -4.99
CA ASN A 286 -0.02 -4.28 -4.95
C ASN A 286 1.00 -5.19 -5.66
N CYS A 287 0.63 -6.44 -5.96
CA CYS A 287 1.45 -7.31 -6.81
C CYS A 287 0.95 -7.36 -8.26
N TRP A 288 -0.34 -7.46 -8.52
CA TRP A 288 -0.82 -7.76 -9.86
C TRP A 288 -1.59 -6.64 -10.55
N ALA A 289 -2.21 -5.70 -9.82
CA ALA A 289 -3.12 -4.69 -10.37
C ALA A 289 -4.04 -5.29 -11.45
N GLU A 290 -4.14 -4.69 -12.64
CA GLU A 290 -4.96 -5.22 -13.74
C GLU A 290 -4.48 -6.58 -14.31
N ALA A 291 -3.27 -7.03 -13.99
CA ALA A 291 -2.75 -8.33 -14.45
C ALA A 291 -3.29 -9.52 -13.65
N VAL A 292 -4.13 -9.31 -12.63
CA VAL A 292 -4.74 -10.37 -11.83
C VAL A 292 -5.67 -11.26 -12.67
N ASP A 293 -5.69 -12.56 -12.36
CA ASP A 293 -6.59 -13.58 -12.92
C ASP A 293 -6.83 -14.70 -11.91
N ALA A 294 -7.79 -15.59 -12.19
CA ALA A 294 -8.15 -16.70 -11.30
C ALA A 294 -6.95 -17.59 -10.96
N SER A 295 -6.04 -17.84 -11.89
CA SER A 295 -4.87 -18.69 -11.67
C SER A 295 -3.89 -18.10 -10.66
N LYS A 296 -3.71 -16.79 -10.66
CA LYS A 296 -2.87 -16.08 -9.67
C LYS A 296 -3.49 -16.09 -8.28
N VAL A 297 -4.83 -15.99 -8.22
CA VAL A 297 -5.59 -16.08 -6.96
C VAL A 297 -5.50 -17.50 -6.38
N GLU A 298 -5.64 -18.54 -7.21
CA GLU A 298 -5.43 -19.94 -6.83
C GLU A 298 -3.99 -20.17 -6.35
N ALA A 299 -3.00 -19.62 -7.07
CA ALA A 299 -1.59 -19.71 -6.68
C ALA A 299 -1.31 -19.04 -5.33
N ALA A 300 -1.96 -17.90 -5.04
CA ALA A 300 -1.85 -17.23 -3.73
C ALA A 300 -2.46 -18.11 -2.62
N ALA A 301 -3.63 -18.71 -2.84
CA ALA A 301 -4.26 -19.64 -1.90
C ALA A 301 -3.39 -20.90 -1.66
N ASP A 302 -2.82 -21.47 -2.71
CA ASP A 302 -1.90 -22.60 -2.61
C ASP A 302 -0.63 -22.23 -1.82
N ALA A 303 -0.07 -21.07 -2.10
CA ALA A 303 1.10 -20.57 -1.39
C ALA A 303 0.81 -20.32 0.09
N MET A 304 -0.35 -19.74 0.44
CA MET A 304 -0.79 -19.52 1.83
C MET A 304 -0.76 -20.83 2.64
N VAL A 305 -1.21 -21.93 2.02
CA VAL A 305 -1.18 -23.27 2.65
C VAL A 305 0.22 -23.88 2.62
N LYS A 306 0.89 -23.86 1.46
CA LYS A 306 2.18 -24.52 1.24
C LYS A 306 3.31 -23.92 2.06
N THR A 307 3.35 -22.59 2.20
CA THR A 307 4.35 -21.88 3.02
C THR A 307 4.07 -22.01 4.52
N GLY A 308 2.84 -22.39 4.88
CA GLY A 308 2.40 -22.52 6.26
C GLY A 308 1.83 -21.22 6.85
N LEU A 309 1.66 -20.14 6.10
CA LEU A 309 1.05 -18.90 6.61
C LEU A 309 -0.32 -19.14 7.23
N ILE A 310 -1.13 -20.06 6.70
CA ILE A 310 -2.40 -20.47 7.31
C ILE A 310 -2.25 -20.97 8.76
N ASN A 311 -1.10 -21.55 9.11
CA ASN A 311 -0.80 -22.03 10.47
C ASN A 311 -0.50 -20.90 11.47
N HIS A 312 -0.37 -19.67 10.98
CA HIS A 312 -0.16 -18.43 11.73
C HIS A 312 -1.41 -17.55 11.79
N GLY A 313 -2.52 -18.01 11.16
CA GLY A 313 -3.82 -17.31 11.20
C GLY A 313 -4.19 -16.54 9.94
N TRP A 314 -3.35 -16.52 8.92
CA TRP A 314 -3.67 -15.89 7.64
C TRP A 314 -4.77 -16.68 6.92
N THR A 315 -5.86 -15.98 6.53
CA THR A 315 -7.11 -16.67 6.13
C THR A 315 -7.74 -16.12 4.87
N PHE A 316 -7.70 -14.79 4.64
CA PHE A 316 -8.38 -14.19 3.50
C PHE A 316 -7.51 -14.18 2.25
N ILE A 317 -8.12 -14.48 1.11
CA ILE A 317 -7.57 -14.33 -0.24
C ILE A 317 -8.49 -13.36 -0.97
N ASN A 318 -8.06 -12.11 -1.13
CA ASN A 318 -8.90 -11.05 -1.66
C ASN A 318 -8.50 -10.69 -3.09
N ILE A 319 -9.46 -10.76 -4.00
CA ILE A 319 -9.36 -10.20 -5.35
C ILE A 319 -9.67 -8.71 -5.24
N ASP A 320 -8.75 -7.86 -5.64
CA ASP A 320 -8.98 -6.43 -5.79
C ASP A 320 -9.72 -6.13 -7.10
N ASP A 321 -9.64 -4.94 -7.66
CA ASP A 321 -10.30 -4.53 -8.91
C ASP A 321 -10.02 -5.48 -10.09
N CYS A 322 -10.69 -5.30 -11.21
CA CYS A 322 -10.44 -5.96 -12.51
C CYS A 322 -10.99 -7.38 -12.70
N TRP A 323 -11.92 -7.84 -11.86
CA TRP A 323 -12.56 -9.16 -12.00
C TRP A 323 -13.89 -9.12 -12.77
N SER A 324 -14.58 -7.97 -12.79
CA SER A 324 -15.85 -7.77 -13.53
C SER A 324 -15.60 -7.38 -14.99
N ILE A 325 -16.64 -7.22 -15.78
CA ILE A 325 -16.55 -6.75 -17.17
C ILE A 325 -16.12 -5.28 -17.20
N LYS A 326 -15.20 -4.92 -18.14
CA LYS A 326 -14.80 -3.53 -18.42
C LYS A 326 -15.63 -2.97 -19.57
N PRO A 327 -16.60 -2.06 -19.30
CA PRO A 327 -17.48 -1.52 -20.34
C PRO A 327 -16.70 -0.85 -21.47
N GLY A 328 -17.07 -1.15 -22.71
CA GLY A 328 -16.46 -0.56 -23.90
C GLY A 328 -15.07 -1.13 -24.28
N SER A 329 -14.54 -2.09 -23.52
CA SER A 329 -13.29 -2.76 -23.88
C SER A 329 -13.44 -3.57 -25.17
N LYS A 330 -12.36 -3.61 -25.96
CA LYS A 330 -12.24 -4.49 -27.14
C LYS A 330 -11.42 -5.75 -26.86
N ASP A 331 -10.80 -5.82 -25.69
CA ASP A 331 -10.06 -7.00 -25.24
C ASP A 331 -11.03 -8.11 -24.83
N SER A 332 -11.00 -9.23 -25.53
CA SER A 332 -11.87 -10.38 -25.28
C SER A 332 -11.74 -11.00 -23.88
N LEU A 333 -10.64 -10.73 -23.17
CA LEU A 333 -10.45 -11.20 -21.80
C LEU A 333 -11.29 -10.42 -20.79
N ILE A 334 -11.64 -9.16 -21.08
CA ILE A 334 -12.32 -8.28 -20.13
C ILE A 334 -13.59 -7.63 -20.70
N ALA A 335 -13.87 -7.83 -21.99
CA ALA A 335 -15.08 -7.38 -22.65
C ALA A 335 -16.25 -8.36 -22.42
N GLY A 336 -17.50 -7.85 -22.53
CA GLY A 336 -18.71 -8.64 -22.44
C GLY A 336 -19.89 -7.82 -21.94
N ASP A 337 -20.99 -8.50 -21.62
CA ASP A 337 -22.16 -7.89 -20.99
C ASP A 337 -21.87 -7.68 -19.49
N ALA A 338 -21.91 -6.42 -19.06
CA ALA A 338 -21.63 -6.03 -17.68
C ALA A 338 -22.51 -6.78 -16.66
N ARG A 339 -23.78 -7.03 -17.04
CA ARG A 339 -24.80 -7.68 -16.20
C ARG A 339 -25.64 -8.64 -17.02
N ASP A 340 -26.18 -9.64 -16.35
CA ASP A 340 -27.15 -10.56 -16.98
C ASP A 340 -28.56 -9.91 -17.08
N LYS A 341 -29.51 -10.67 -17.66
CA LYS A 341 -30.91 -10.21 -17.85
C LYS A 341 -31.66 -9.88 -16.55
N ASN A 342 -31.15 -10.32 -15.40
CA ASN A 342 -31.70 -10.05 -14.08
C ASN A 342 -30.97 -8.88 -13.38
N GLY A 343 -30.03 -8.22 -14.06
CA GLY A 343 -29.20 -7.15 -13.49
C GLY A 343 -28.04 -7.64 -12.63
N MET A 344 -27.80 -8.95 -12.54
CA MET A 344 -26.70 -9.52 -11.74
C MET A 344 -25.36 -9.28 -12.44
N ILE A 345 -24.35 -8.87 -11.67
CA ILE A 345 -23.02 -8.56 -12.21
C ILE A 345 -22.32 -9.80 -12.77
N ASN A 346 -21.66 -9.64 -13.91
CA ASN A 346 -20.88 -10.68 -14.57
C ASN A 346 -19.39 -10.55 -14.31
N THR A 347 -18.72 -11.69 -14.22
CA THR A 347 -17.25 -11.76 -14.24
C THR A 347 -16.74 -11.66 -15.68
N ASN A 348 -15.50 -11.22 -15.84
CA ASN A 348 -14.81 -11.27 -17.12
C ASN A 348 -14.14 -12.64 -17.36
N ASN A 349 -13.53 -12.83 -18.55
CA ASN A 349 -12.92 -14.12 -18.91
C ASN A 349 -11.62 -14.44 -18.15
N LYS A 350 -11.06 -13.51 -17.38
CA LYS A 350 -9.97 -13.80 -16.42
C LYS A 350 -10.49 -14.53 -15.16
N PHE A 351 -11.80 -14.44 -14.89
CA PHE A 351 -12.49 -15.08 -13.76
C PHE A 351 -13.76 -15.81 -14.25
N PRO A 352 -13.62 -16.87 -15.04
CA PRO A 352 -14.74 -17.47 -15.76
C PRO A 352 -15.78 -18.13 -14.83
N ASP A 353 -15.39 -18.56 -13.64
CA ASP A 353 -16.28 -19.18 -12.64
C ASP A 353 -15.87 -18.78 -11.22
N MET A 354 -16.45 -17.69 -10.71
CA MET A 354 -16.17 -17.18 -9.38
C MET A 354 -16.63 -18.15 -8.27
N LYS A 355 -17.71 -18.91 -8.50
CA LYS A 355 -18.19 -19.91 -7.53
C LYS A 355 -17.23 -21.09 -7.40
N ALA A 356 -16.71 -21.59 -8.52
CA ALA A 356 -15.69 -22.64 -8.50
C ALA A 356 -14.42 -22.16 -7.79
N LEU A 357 -13.96 -20.92 -8.05
CA LEU A 357 -12.83 -20.31 -7.37
C LEU A 357 -13.06 -20.19 -5.86
N SER A 358 -14.25 -19.73 -5.45
CA SER A 358 -14.63 -19.67 -4.04
C SER A 358 -14.59 -21.05 -3.37
N ASN A 359 -15.18 -22.07 -4.00
CA ASN A 359 -15.14 -23.45 -3.50
C ASN A 359 -13.70 -23.97 -3.37
N TYR A 360 -12.83 -23.66 -4.34
CA TYR A 360 -11.42 -24.05 -4.31
C TYR A 360 -10.69 -23.47 -3.08
N ILE A 361 -10.96 -22.21 -2.77
CA ILE A 361 -10.37 -21.49 -1.63
C ILE A 361 -10.95 -22.01 -0.30
N HIS A 362 -12.28 -22.17 -0.20
CA HIS A 362 -12.94 -22.66 1.01
C HIS A 362 -12.52 -24.10 1.36
N ASN A 363 -12.30 -24.96 0.36
CA ASN A 363 -11.83 -26.34 0.58
C ASN A 363 -10.43 -26.39 1.22
N LYS A 364 -9.67 -25.30 1.17
CA LYS A 364 -8.38 -25.15 1.87
C LYS A 364 -8.53 -24.57 3.28
N GLY A 365 -9.75 -24.22 3.70
CA GLY A 365 -10.02 -23.55 4.96
C GLY A 365 -9.73 -22.04 4.93
N LEU A 366 -9.57 -21.47 3.73
CA LEU A 366 -9.37 -20.05 3.48
C LEU A 366 -10.70 -19.38 3.11
N LYS A 367 -10.73 -18.06 3.01
CA LYS A 367 -11.89 -17.23 2.70
C LYS A 367 -11.63 -16.39 1.47
N LEU A 368 -12.65 -16.18 0.63
CA LEU A 368 -12.54 -15.37 -0.57
C LEU A 368 -13.15 -13.99 -0.37
N GLY A 369 -12.39 -12.94 -0.71
CA GLY A 369 -12.89 -11.57 -0.80
C GLY A 369 -12.87 -11.04 -2.22
N ILE A 370 -13.68 -10.01 -2.45
CA ILE A 370 -13.72 -9.26 -3.71
C ILE A 370 -13.77 -7.76 -3.48
N TYR A 371 -13.77 -7.03 -4.58
CA TYR A 371 -13.76 -5.58 -4.65
C TYR A 371 -14.95 -5.07 -5.47
N SER A 372 -15.51 -3.91 -5.09
CA SER A 372 -16.44 -3.15 -5.90
C SER A 372 -16.38 -1.65 -5.54
N SER A 373 -17.28 -0.86 -6.09
CA SER A 373 -17.37 0.59 -5.89
C SER A 373 -18.82 1.06 -5.91
N PRO A 374 -19.15 2.15 -5.20
CA PRO A 374 -20.49 2.74 -5.24
C PRO A 374 -20.82 3.47 -6.54
N GLY A 375 -19.84 3.81 -7.36
CA GLY A 375 -20.07 4.49 -8.64
C GLY A 375 -20.46 3.53 -9.77
N PRO A 376 -20.67 4.04 -11.00
CA PRO A 376 -20.95 3.22 -12.18
C PRO A 376 -19.79 2.32 -12.57
N THR A 377 -18.56 2.77 -12.30
CA THR A 377 -17.32 2.04 -12.59
C THR A 377 -16.39 2.02 -11.39
N THR A 378 -15.55 0.99 -11.34
CA THR A 378 -14.43 0.89 -10.40
C THR A 378 -13.33 1.89 -10.77
N CYS A 379 -12.28 1.99 -9.95
CA CYS A 379 -11.14 2.87 -10.20
C CYS A 379 -10.38 2.51 -11.49
N ALA A 380 -10.27 1.22 -11.82
CA ALA A 380 -9.69 0.77 -13.09
C ALA A 380 -10.71 0.76 -14.26
N GLY A 381 -11.93 1.28 -14.06
CA GLY A 381 -12.94 1.43 -15.10
C GLY A 381 -13.76 0.17 -15.39
N TYR A 382 -13.79 -0.80 -14.49
CA TYR A 382 -14.62 -2.00 -14.60
C TYR A 382 -16.03 -1.73 -14.03
N THR A 383 -16.97 -2.64 -14.30
CA THR A 383 -18.37 -2.52 -13.81
C THR A 383 -18.41 -2.52 -12.30
N ALA A 384 -19.11 -1.57 -11.72
CA ALA A 384 -19.31 -1.43 -10.28
C ALA A 384 -20.80 -1.48 -9.87
N SER A 385 -21.13 -1.18 -8.62
CA SER A 385 -22.43 -1.56 -8.01
C SER A 385 -23.52 -0.50 -8.10
N TYR A 386 -23.25 0.69 -8.63
CA TYR A 386 -24.22 1.79 -8.64
C TYR A 386 -25.59 1.38 -9.16
N GLN A 387 -26.66 1.60 -8.34
CA GLN A 387 -28.05 1.23 -8.59
C GLN A 387 -28.32 -0.29 -8.74
N HIS A 388 -27.35 -1.14 -8.36
CA HIS A 388 -27.47 -2.59 -8.41
C HIS A 388 -26.97 -3.28 -7.12
N GLU A 389 -26.92 -2.55 -6.03
CA GLU A 389 -26.31 -3.01 -4.77
C GLU A 389 -27.02 -4.28 -4.25
N ASP A 390 -28.36 -4.37 -4.38
CA ASP A 390 -29.14 -5.56 -3.96
C ASP A 390 -28.80 -6.79 -4.82
N GLN A 391 -28.72 -6.63 -6.14
CA GLN A 391 -28.34 -7.71 -7.06
C GLN A 391 -26.91 -8.17 -6.81
N ASP A 392 -26.00 -7.23 -6.59
CA ASP A 392 -24.59 -7.52 -6.37
C ASP A 392 -24.38 -8.23 -5.03
N ALA A 393 -25.03 -7.76 -3.95
CA ALA A 393 -25.00 -8.44 -2.65
C ALA A 393 -25.52 -9.88 -2.74
N LEU A 394 -26.61 -10.10 -3.49
CA LEU A 394 -27.15 -11.45 -3.75
C LEU A 394 -26.13 -12.30 -4.53
N ARG A 395 -25.52 -11.77 -5.59
CA ARG A 395 -24.50 -12.45 -6.37
C ARG A 395 -23.28 -12.81 -5.53
N TYR A 396 -22.84 -11.91 -4.65
CA TYR A 396 -21.72 -12.17 -3.71
C TYR A 396 -22.06 -13.30 -2.74
N ALA A 397 -23.28 -13.35 -2.26
CA ALA A 397 -23.75 -14.45 -1.41
C ALA A 397 -23.85 -15.79 -2.17
N GLU A 398 -24.31 -15.81 -3.44
CA GLU A 398 -24.33 -16.99 -4.31
C GLU A 398 -22.91 -17.53 -4.57
N TRP A 399 -21.94 -16.65 -4.75
CA TRP A 399 -20.52 -17.03 -4.89
C TRP A 399 -19.85 -17.37 -3.56
N GLU A 400 -20.56 -17.18 -2.43
CA GLU A 400 -20.04 -17.38 -1.07
C GLU A 400 -18.84 -16.50 -0.74
N ILE A 401 -18.90 -15.23 -1.12
CA ILE A 401 -17.88 -14.24 -0.78
C ILE A 401 -17.88 -13.96 0.72
N ASP A 402 -16.69 -13.74 1.31
CA ASP A 402 -16.48 -13.51 2.75
C ASP A 402 -16.01 -12.07 3.08
N TYR A 403 -15.57 -11.30 2.09
CA TYR A 403 -15.01 -9.97 2.27
C TYR A 403 -15.33 -9.09 1.06
N LEU A 404 -15.72 -7.86 1.29
CA LEU A 404 -15.95 -6.85 0.25
C LEU A 404 -15.15 -5.59 0.56
N LYS A 405 -14.14 -5.27 -0.26
CA LYS A 405 -13.54 -3.94 -0.33
C LYS A 405 -14.42 -3.06 -1.22
N TYR A 406 -14.98 -1.98 -0.65
CA TYR A 406 -15.91 -1.10 -1.35
C TYR A 406 -15.29 0.29 -1.47
N ASP A 407 -14.75 0.58 -2.65
CA ASP A 407 -13.85 1.69 -2.89
C ASP A 407 -14.57 2.92 -3.48
N TRP A 408 -14.14 4.11 -3.09
CA TRP A 408 -14.71 5.38 -3.54
C TRP A 408 -14.28 5.73 -4.96
N CYS A 409 -14.78 4.98 -5.95
CA CYS A 409 -14.47 5.23 -7.36
C CYS A 409 -15.71 5.71 -8.11
N SER A 410 -15.53 6.68 -9.00
CA SER A 410 -16.53 7.28 -9.87
C SER A 410 -17.81 7.83 -9.21
N TYR A 411 -18.05 7.62 -7.90
CA TYR A 411 -19.22 8.13 -7.19
C TYR A 411 -19.25 9.66 -7.11
N GLY A 412 -18.10 10.32 -7.10
CA GLY A 412 -18.00 11.79 -7.14
C GLY A 412 -18.60 12.43 -8.41
N SER A 413 -18.79 11.64 -9.48
CA SER A 413 -19.53 12.10 -10.67
C SER A 413 -21.06 12.03 -10.50
N ILE A 414 -21.55 11.26 -9.53
CA ILE A 414 -22.97 11.11 -9.20
C ILE A 414 -23.40 12.12 -8.16
N ASP A 415 -22.61 12.27 -7.11
CA ASP A 415 -22.83 13.26 -6.05
C ASP A 415 -21.56 14.09 -5.84
N THR A 416 -21.63 15.35 -6.25
CA THR A 416 -20.51 16.31 -6.17
C THR A 416 -20.38 16.98 -4.81
N ASN A 417 -21.33 16.71 -3.89
CA ASN A 417 -21.26 17.25 -2.53
C ASN A 417 -20.12 16.59 -1.75
N GLN A 418 -19.40 17.40 -1.00
CA GLN A 418 -18.31 16.96 -0.12
C GLN A 418 -18.72 17.08 1.37
N ASN A 419 -19.96 16.79 1.68
CA ASN A 419 -20.46 16.77 3.04
C ASN A 419 -20.55 15.33 3.59
N LEU A 420 -20.72 15.22 4.88
CA LEU A 420 -20.76 13.94 5.59
C LEU A 420 -21.85 12.99 5.06
N GLU A 421 -23.03 13.52 4.74
CA GLU A 421 -24.15 12.72 4.23
C GLU A 421 -23.80 12.10 2.86
N ALA A 422 -23.18 12.88 1.96
CA ALA A 422 -22.74 12.41 0.66
C ALA A 422 -21.70 11.28 0.79
N TYR A 423 -20.74 11.40 1.72
CA TYR A 423 -19.76 10.35 1.97
C TYR A 423 -20.36 9.08 2.57
N GLN A 424 -21.35 9.19 3.46
CA GLN A 424 -21.96 8.04 4.12
C GLN A 424 -22.97 7.30 3.24
N LYS A 425 -23.72 8.02 2.41
CA LYS A 425 -24.90 7.51 1.67
C LYS A 425 -24.60 6.23 0.87
N PRO A 426 -23.59 6.14 0.01
CA PRO A 426 -23.37 4.95 -0.79
C PRO A 426 -22.99 3.73 0.05
N TYR A 427 -22.25 3.94 1.12
CA TYR A 427 -21.87 2.84 2.03
C TYR A 427 -23.08 2.32 2.81
N LYS A 428 -24.00 3.19 3.23
CA LYS A 428 -25.27 2.79 3.86
C LYS A 428 -26.14 1.96 2.91
N VAL A 429 -26.18 2.31 1.63
CA VAL A 429 -26.93 1.57 0.60
C VAL A 429 -26.38 0.15 0.45
N MET A 430 -25.08 0.00 0.24
CA MET A 430 -24.46 -1.33 0.13
C MET A 430 -24.60 -2.12 1.45
N ARG A 431 -24.42 -1.49 2.63
CA ARG A 431 -24.62 -2.17 3.92
C ARG A 431 -26.02 -2.76 4.03
N ALA A 432 -27.05 -1.96 3.69
CA ALA A 432 -28.44 -2.42 3.72
C ALA A 432 -28.69 -3.60 2.76
N SER A 433 -27.99 -3.66 1.63
CA SER A 433 -28.07 -4.77 0.68
C SER A 433 -27.35 -6.03 1.20
N LEU A 434 -26.17 -5.87 1.82
CA LEU A 434 -25.44 -6.98 2.45
C LEU A 434 -26.18 -7.56 3.67
N ASP A 435 -27.02 -6.78 4.34
CA ASP A 435 -27.83 -7.27 5.48
C ASP A 435 -29.01 -8.15 5.06
N LYS A 436 -29.47 -8.04 3.80
CA LYS A 436 -30.55 -8.87 3.25
C LYS A 436 -30.12 -10.29 2.90
N VAL A 437 -28.82 -10.55 2.76
CA VAL A 437 -28.31 -11.84 2.31
C VAL A 437 -27.83 -12.72 3.45
N ASN A 438 -28.01 -14.04 3.31
CA ASN A 438 -27.60 -15.02 4.31
C ASN A 438 -26.11 -15.39 4.17
N ARG A 439 -25.24 -14.37 4.22
CA ARG A 439 -23.77 -14.54 4.18
C ARG A 439 -23.09 -13.53 5.10
N ASN A 440 -22.11 -13.97 5.87
CA ASN A 440 -21.21 -13.07 6.59
C ASN A 440 -20.18 -12.50 5.61
N ILE A 441 -20.27 -11.23 5.31
CA ILE A 441 -19.32 -10.52 4.45
C ILE A 441 -18.68 -9.41 5.26
N VAL A 442 -17.38 -9.50 5.49
CA VAL A 442 -16.59 -8.43 6.11
C VAL A 442 -16.63 -7.23 5.17
N TYR A 443 -17.11 -6.10 5.66
CA TYR A 443 -17.32 -4.89 4.86
C TYR A 443 -16.24 -3.86 5.13
N SER A 444 -15.36 -3.65 4.16
CA SER A 444 -14.24 -2.73 4.22
C SER A 444 -14.54 -1.48 3.39
N LEU A 445 -14.59 -0.33 4.05
CA LEU A 445 -14.84 0.97 3.43
C LEU A 445 -13.51 1.54 2.93
N CYS A 446 -13.35 1.69 1.63
CA CYS A 446 -12.14 2.25 1.05
C CYS A 446 -12.44 3.62 0.47
N GLN A 447 -12.19 4.68 1.25
CA GLN A 447 -12.45 6.07 0.83
C GLN A 447 -11.42 7.04 1.39
N TYR A 448 -10.21 6.56 1.68
CA TYR A 448 -9.01 7.37 1.87
C TYR A 448 -9.06 8.37 3.04
N GLY A 449 -9.88 8.12 4.07
CA GLY A 449 -10.04 9.01 5.22
C GLY A 449 -10.97 10.20 4.99
N MET A 450 -11.66 10.29 3.84
CA MET A 450 -12.59 11.38 3.54
C MET A 450 -13.71 11.47 4.57
N GLY A 451 -14.02 12.71 4.98
CA GLY A 451 -15.07 12.99 5.97
C GLY A 451 -14.80 12.37 7.34
N ASN A 452 -13.53 12.13 7.70
CA ASN A 452 -13.13 11.48 8.95
C ASN A 452 -13.84 10.12 9.13
N VAL A 453 -13.72 9.23 8.17
CA VAL A 453 -14.42 7.93 8.14
C VAL A 453 -14.33 7.15 9.45
N TRP A 454 -13.25 7.29 10.20
CA TRP A 454 -13.09 6.68 11.52
C TRP A 454 -14.15 7.11 12.54
N GLU A 455 -14.74 8.31 12.39
CA GLU A 455 -15.78 8.81 13.31
C GLU A 455 -17.16 8.18 13.08
N TRP A 456 -17.43 7.68 11.87
CA TRP A 456 -18.74 7.20 11.47
C TRP A 456 -18.75 5.80 10.81
N GLY A 457 -17.60 5.27 10.44
CA GLY A 457 -17.51 3.98 9.70
C GLY A 457 -18.14 2.81 10.45
N ALA A 458 -17.98 2.73 11.77
CA ALA A 458 -18.63 1.73 12.61
C ALA A 458 -20.16 1.89 12.64
N GLU A 459 -20.67 3.11 12.71
CA GLU A 459 -22.11 3.39 12.78
C GLU A 459 -22.86 2.89 11.55
N ILE A 460 -22.24 2.98 10.37
CA ILE A 460 -22.85 2.48 9.12
C ILE A 460 -22.57 0.99 8.88
N GLY A 461 -21.97 0.28 9.83
CA GLY A 461 -21.72 -1.16 9.76
C GLY A 461 -20.45 -1.56 8.99
N GLY A 462 -19.49 -0.66 8.81
CA GLY A 462 -18.15 -0.98 8.33
C GLY A 462 -17.39 -1.83 9.34
N ASN A 463 -16.75 -2.90 8.87
CA ASN A 463 -15.85 -3.71 9.70
C ASN A 463 -14.42 -3.19 9.70
N SER A 464 -14.02 -2.48 8.65
CA SER A 464 -12.81 -1.69 8.59
C SER A 464 -13.00 -0.49 7.66
N TRP A 465 -12.11 0.48 7.76
CA TRP A 465 -12.12 1.66 6.88
C TRP A 465 -10.71 2.20 6.67
N ARG A 466 -10.41 2.50 5.40
CA ARG A 466 -9.18 3.16 5.00
C ARG A 466 -9.10 4.56 5.58
N THR A 467 -8.07 4.82 6.34
CA THR A 467 -7.83 6.11 7.01
C THR A 467 -6.91 7.05 6.23
N THR A 468 -6.20 6.52 5.24
CA THR A 468 -5.14 7.18 4.48
C THR A 468 -5.27 6.93 2.98
N GLY A 469 -4.53 7.67 2.17
CA GLY A 469 -4.31 7.39 0.75
C GLY A 469 -3.65 6.03 0.51
N ASP A 470 -3.47 5.66 -0.76
CA ASP A 470 -2.87 4.37 -1.13
C ASP A 470 -1.40 4.31 -0.75
N ILE A 471 -1.00 3.16 -0.21
CA ILE A 471 0.37 2.91 0.22
C ILE A 471 1.26 2.53 -0.96
N SER A 472 2.49 3.03 -0.93
CA SER A 472 3.59 2.59 -1.81
C SER A 472 4.70 1.97 -0.97
N ASP A 473 5.54 1.16 -1.60
CA ASP A 473 6.61 0.42 -0.94
C ASP A 473 7.87 1.27 -0.68
N ASN A 474 7.66 2.51 -0.26
CA ASN A 474 8.73 3.40 0.16
C ASN A 474 8.48 3.93 1.59
N TRP A 475 9.57 4.32 2.27
CA TRP A 475 9.50 4.72 3.66
C TRP A 475 8.60 5.94 3.93
N PRO A 476 8.59 7.02 3.12
CA PRO A 476 7.68 8.14 3.34
C PRO A 476 6.21 7.71 3.37
N SER A 477 5.78 6.89 2.42
CA SER A 477 4.40 6.38 2.35
C SER A 477 4.05 5.51 3.56
N VAL A 478 4.88 4.51 3.88
CA VAL A 478 4.66 3.60 5.03
C VAL A 478 4.67 4.38 6.35
N SER A 479 5.63 5.28 6.52
CA SER A 479 5.78 6.12 7.71
C SER A 479 4.55 6.99 7.92
N GLN A 480 4.09 7.67 6.87
CA GLN A 480 2.91 8.53 6.92
C GLN A 480 1.65 7.71 7.25
N ASN A 481 1.36 6.65 6.49
CA ASN A 481 0.16 5.84 6.70
C ASN A 481 0.11 5.25 8.12
N GLY A 482 1.23 4.78 8.64
CA GLY A 482 1.30 4.13 9.94
C GLY A 482 1.29 5.12 11.11
N PHE A 483 2.20 6.07 11.14
CA PHE A 483 2.34 6.97 12.31
C PHE A 483 1.23 8.01 12.41
N ASN A 484 0.54 8.35 11.31
CA ASN A 484 -0.62 9.24 11.33
C ASN A 484 -1.88 8.58 11.93
N GLN A 485 -1.83 7.28 12.30
CA GLN A 485 -2.90 6.65 13.06
C GLN A 485 -2.99 7.09 14.53
N ALA A 486 -2.03 7.88 15.01
CA ALA A 486 -2.08 8.46 16.35
C ALA A 486 -3.33 9.35 16.52
N GLY A 487 -4.12 9.10 17.56
CA GLY A 487 -5.41 9.80 17.82
C GLY A 487 -6.63 9.08 17.27
N HIS A 488 -6.47 8.03 16.46
CA HIS A 488 -7.57 7.21 15.96
C HIS A 488 -7.92 6.02 16.88
N GLU A 489 -7.17 5.77 17.94
CA GLU A 489 -7.31 4.61 18.82
C GLU A 489 -8.69 4.46 19.45
N LYS A 490 -9.40 5.54 19.68
CA LYS A 490 -10.75 5.53 20.28
C LYS A 490 -11.84 5.02 19.33
N TYR A 491 -11.54 4.90 18.03
CA TYR A 491 -12.51 4.48 17.02
C TYR A 491 -12.38 2.99 16.67
N ALA A 492 -11.25 2.36 17.00
CA ALA A 492 -11.05 0.93 16.82
C ALA A 492 -11.66 0.12 17.98
N SER A 493 -12.33 -0.98 17.66
CA SER A 493 -12.92 -1.92 18.63
C SER A 493 -13.21 -3.25 17.94
N PRO A 494 -13.48 -4.34 18.68
CA PRO A 494 -13.84 -5.62 18.07
C PRO A 494 -14.96 -5.49 17.05
N GLY A 495 -14.66 -5.90 15.81
CA GLY A 495 -15.55 -5.79 14.65
C GLY A 495 -15.39 -4.51 13.83
N HIS A 496 -14.53 -3.56 14.25
CA HIS A 496 -14.41 -2.23 13.67
C HIS A 496 -12.96 -1.75 13.75
N TRP A 497 -12.27 -1.61 12.58
CA TRP A 497 -10.83 -1.44 12.50
C TRP A 497 -10.41 -0.25 11.63
N ASN A 498 -9.49 0.57 12.13
CA ASN A 498 -8.77 1.52 11.31
C ASN A 498 -7.80 0.77 10.38
N ASP A 499 -7.79 1.14 9.11
CA ASP A 499 -7.01 0.48 8.06
C ASP A 499 -6.03 1.48 7.43
N PRO A 500 -4.72 1.40 7.75
CA PRO A 500 -3.69 2.23 7.15
C PRO A 500 -3.16 1.67 5.82
N ASP A 501 -3.91 0.76 5.19
CA ASP A 501 -3.61 0.06 3.95
C ASP A 501 -2.68 -1.17 4.09
N MET A 502 -2.37 -1.78 2.98
CA MET A 502 -1.77 -3.11 2.83
C MET A 502 -0.32 -3.20 3.32
N LEU A 503 0.16 -4.43 3.48
CA LEU A 503 1.57 -4.71 3.76
C LEU A 503 2.36 -4.79 2.45
N VAL A 504 3.21 -3.80 2.20
CA VAL A 504 4.05 -3.68 0.99
C VAL A 504 5.44 -4.26 1.21
N VAL A 505 5.48 -5.55 1.54
CA VAL A 505 6.69 -6.34 1.79
C VAL A 505 6.90 -7.39 0.71
N GLY A 506 8.10 -7.95 0.54
CA GLY A 506 8.38 -8.98 -0.46
C GLY A 506 8.31 -8.49 -1.90
N LEU A 507 7.79 -9.30 -2.83
CA LEU A 507 7.66 -8.97 -4.25
C LEU A 507 6.36 -8.23 -4.54
N VAL A 508 6.44 -6.94 -4.84
CA VAL A 508 5.35 -6.04 -5.24
C VAL A 508 5.60 -5.50 -6.64
N GLY A 509 4.74 -4.66 -7.21
CA GLY A 509 5.00 -4.05 -8.53
C GLY A 509 3.77 -3.54 -9.28
N TRP A 510 2.56 -3.65 -8.73
CA TRP A 510 1.30 -3.14 -9.33
C TRP A 510 1.12 -3.54 -10.81
N GLY A 511 1.48 -4.77 -11.14
CA GLY A 511 1.40 -5.27 -12.52
C GLY A 511 2.30 -6.47 -12.79
N PRO A 512 2.57 -6.79 -14.07
CA PRO A 512 3.32 -8.00 -14.42
C PRO A 512 4.82 -7.92 -14.05
N ASN A 513 5.37 -6.73 -13.85
CA ASN A 513 6.80 -6.50 -13.59
C ASN A 513 7.05 -6.32 -12.11
N LEU A 514 7.20 -7.44 -11.39
CA LEU A 514 7.44 -7.43 -9.95
C LEU A 514 8.89 -7.10 -9.61
N HIS A 515 9.07 -6.38 -8.49
CA HIS A 515 10.36 -6.08 -7.87
C HIS A 515 10.32 -6.37 -6.37
N GLN A 516 11.46 -6.47 -5.73
CA GLN A 516 11.52 -6.50 -4.26
C GLN A 516 11.08 -5.15 -3.71
N SER A 517 10.32 -5.18 -2.62
CA SER A 517 9.95 -3.96 -1.88
C SER A 517 11.16 -3.05 -1.68
N GLU A 518 11.01 -1.78 -1.94
CA GLU A 518 12.06 -0.77 -1.77
C GLU A 518 12.37 -0.48 -0.29
N LEU A 519 11.54 -0.99 0.62
CA LEU A 519 11.77 -0.87 2.06
C LEU A 519 12.99 -1.67 2.50
N THR A 520 13.83 -1.07 3.32
CA THR A 520 14.90 -1.79 4.01
C THR A 520 14.32 -2.84 4.97
N PRO A 521 15.09 -3.85 5.40
CA PRO A 521 14.65 -4.81 6.41
C PRO A 521 14.13 -4.17 7.69
N ASP A 522 14.76 -3.12 8.20
CA ASP A 522 14.30 -2.41 9.40
C ASP A 522 12.96 -1.69 9.16
N GLU A 523 12.77 -1.09 8.00
CA GLU A 523 11.50 -0.46 7.62
C GLU A 523 10.39 -1.50 7.46
N GLN A 524 10.68 -2.70 6.92
CA GLN A 524 9.70 -3.79 6.85
C GLN A 524 9.34 -4.34 8.24
N TYR A 525 10.30 -4.46 9.17
CA TYR A 525 10.01 -4.79 10.57
C TYR A 525 9.19 -3.70 11.25
N THR A 526 9.48 -2.43 11.00
CA THR A 526 8.70 -1.31 11.51
C THR A 526 7.27 -1.36 10.98
N HIS A 527 7.11 -1.61 9.68
CA HIS A 527 5.82 -1.72 9.02
C HIS A 527 4.91 -2.77 9.68
N ILE A 528 5.34 -4.04 9.74
CA ILE A 528 4.55 -5.11 10.36
C ILE A 528 4.29 -4.86 11.86
N SER A 529 5.29 -4.37 12.58
CA SER A 529 5.18 -4.16 14.04
C SER A 529 4.19 -3.04 14.36
N LEU A 530 4.22 -1.94 13.59
CA LEU A 530 3.30 -0.83 13.79
C LEU A 530 1.87 -1.24 13.43
N TRP A 531 1.64 -1.91 12.29
CA TRP A 531 0.32 -2.41 11.91
C TRP A 531 -0.27 -3.35 12.97
N CYS A 532 0.53 -4.24 13.53
CA CYS A 532 0.09 -5.12 14.63
C CYS A 532 -0.25 -4.36 15.92
N LEU A 533 0.50 -3.33 16.26
CA LEU A 533 0.17 -2.46 17.39
C LEU A 533 -1.13 -1.68 17.14
N LEU A 534 -1.38 -1.30 15.90
CA LEU A 534 -2.59 -0.56 15.51
C LEU A 534 -3.86 -1.43 15.50
N SER A 535 -3.77 -2.75 15.63
CA SER A 535 -4.90 -3.69 15.40
C SER A 535 -5.52 -3.45 14.02
N SER A 536 -4.68 -3.36 13.01
CA SER A 536 -5.11 -3.07 11.63
C SER A 536 -5.40 -4.33 10.85
N PRO A 537 -6.28 -4.32 9.85
CA PRO A 537 -6.30 -5.37 8.85
C PRO A 537 -4.90 -5.59 8.29
N LEU A 538 -4.40 -6.83 8.31
CA LEU A 538 -3.13 -7.20 7.73
C LEU A 538 -3.39 -7.87 6.38
N LEU A 539 -3.29 -7.12 5.29
CA LEU A 539 -3.48 -7.61 3.94
C LEU A 539 -2.14 -7.58 3.19
N ILE A 540 -1.56 -8.76 2.97
CA ILE A 540 -0.28 -8.92 2.27
C ILE A 540 -0.45 -8.51 0.81
N GLY A 541 0.35 -7.56 0.32
CA GLY A 541 0.30 -7.05 -1.05
C GLY A 541 1.31 -7.69 -2.02
N CYS A 542 2.06 -8.72 -1.62
CA CYS A 542 3.11 -9.33 -2.45
C CYS A 542 2.68 -10.64 -3.13
N ASP A 543 3.49 -11.11 -4.07
CA ASP A 543 3.34 -12.44 -4.69
C ASP A 543 3.71 -13.56 -3.71
N LEU A 544 2.71 -14.17 -3.10
CA LEU A 544 2.88 -15.26 -2.12
C LEU A 544 3.55 -16.51 -2.72
N SER A 545 3.44 -16.72 -4.03
CA SER A 545 4.03 -17.89 -4.70
C SER A 545 5.55 -17.86 -4.76
N ARG A 546 6.14 -16.67 -4.52
CA ARG A 546 7.59 -16.41 -4.60
C ARG A 546 8.15 -15.75 -3.33
N LEU A 547 7.58 -16.06 -2.17
CA LEU A 547 8.10 -15.56 -0.89
C LEU A 547 9.54 -16.00 -0.67
N ASP A 548 10.40 -15.04 -0.35
CA ASP A 548 11.73 -15.33 0.14
C ASP A 548 11.73 -15.69 1.64
N ASN A 549 12.86 -16.17 2.14
CA ASN A 549 12.98 -16.60 3.52
C ASN A 549 12.82 -15.45 4.53
N PHE A 550 13.24 -14.23 4.16
CA PHE A 550 13.09 -13.05 5.03
C PHE A 550 11.61 -12.66 5.15
N THR A 551 10.92 -12.50 4.03
CA THR A 551 9.49 -12.12 3.99
C THR A 551 8.62 -13.17 4.68
N LEU A 552 8.88 -14.47 4.45
CA LEU A 552 8.14 -15.54 5.11
C LEU A 552 8.31 -15.47 6.63
N ASN A 553 9.54 -15.28 7.14
CA ASN A 553 9.79 -15.17 8.58
C ASN A 553 9.16 -13.89 9.17
N LEU A 554 9.19 -12.78 8.45
CA LEU A 554 8.54 -11.54 8.85
C LEU A 554 7.03 -11.75 9.09
N LEU A 555 6.35 -12.43 8.16
CA LEU A 555 4.91 -12.69 8.17
C LEU A 555 4.48 -13.87 9.08
N SER A 556 5.41 -14.61 9.66
CA SER A 556 5.13 -15.79 10.50
C SER A 556 5.59 -15.64 11.96
N ASN A 557 5.78 -14.39 12.43
CA ASN A 557 6.11 -14.13 13.83
C ASN A 557 4.83 -14.15 14.69
N ASP A 558 4.55 -15.29 15.30
CA ASP A 558 3.33 -15.50 16.11
C ASP A 558 3.23 -14.57 17.32
N GLU A 559 4.34 -14.11 17.90
CA GLU A 559 4.33 -13.17 19.03
C GLU A 559 3.85 -11.79 18.57
N VAL A 560 4.28 -11.33 17.41
CA VAL A 560 3.86 -10.05 16.82
C VAL A 560 2.41 -10.12 16.31
N LEU A 561 2.07 -11.22 15.63
CA LEU A 561 0.70 -11.44 15.15
C LEU A 561 -0.32 -11.56 16.31
N ALA A 562 0.10 -12.14 17.47
CA ALA A 562 -0.77 -12.22 18.65
C ALA A 562 -1.11 -10.84 19.23
N VAL A 563 -0.22 -9.86 19.08
CA VAL A 563 -0.52 -8.46 19.47
C VAL A 563 -1.65 -7.87 18.59
N ASP A 564 -1.62 -8.13 17.28
CA ASP A 564 -2.68 -7.71 16.36
C ASP A 564 -4.02 -8.39 16.68
N GLN A 565 -3.97 -9.71 16.88
CA GLN A 565 -5.13 -10.57 17.07
C GLN A 565 -5.65 -10.62 18.51
N ASP A 566 -5.19 -9.72 19.38
CA ASP A 566 -5.65 -9.66 20.78
C ASP A 566 -7.15 -9.30 20.86
N PRO A 567 -7.97 -10.10 21.58
CA PRO A 567 -9.43 -9.93 21.60
C PRO A 567 -9.94 -8.67 22.28
N LEU A 568 -9.10 -7.98 23.07
CA LEU A 568 -9.47 -6.67 23.61
C LEU A 568 -9.71 -5.65 22.48
N GLY A 569 -9.09 -5.88 21.32
CA GLY A 569 -9.32 -5.11 20.10
C GLY A 569 -8.95 -3.62 20.21
N LYS A 570 -8.02 -3.29 21.10
CA LYS A 570 -7.56 -1.90 21.25
C LYS A 570 -6.41 -1.59 20.33
N GLN A 571 -6.48 -0.47 19.63
CA GLN A 571 -5.37 0.12 18.93
C GLN A 571 -4.37 0.74 19.92
N ALA A 572 -3.07 0.69 19.63
CA ALA A 572 -2.06 1.37 20.43
C ALA A 572 -2.20 2.89 20.40
N SER A 573 -1.87 3.53 21.53
CA SER A 573 -1.77 4.98 21.65
C SER A 573 -0.30 5.40 21.60
N ARG A 574 0.00 6.48 20.86
CA ARG A 574 1.31 7.12 20.88
C ARG A 574 1.46 7.99 22.12
N ILE A 575 2.44 7.67 22.98
CA ILE A 575 2.67 8.39 24.24
C ILE A 575 3.89 9.31 24.21
N LEU A 576 4.78 9.10 23.24
CA LEU A 576 5.94 9.95 22.97
C LEU A 576 6.10 10.15 21.47
N ASP A 577 6.39 11.39 21.09
CA ASP A 577 6.84 11.78 19.76
C ASP A 577 7.80 12.97 19.92
N ALA A 578 9.09 12.66 19.98
CA ALA A 578 10.12 13.67 20.20
C ALA A 578 11.47 13.21 19.63
N ASP A 579 12.19 14.13 19.00
CA ASP A 579 13.55 13.94 18.49
C ASP A 579 13.68 12.69 17.61
N GLY A 580 12.69 12.44 16.72
CA GLY A 580 12.67 11.27 15.85
C GLY A 580 12.41 9.95 16.57
N LYS A 581 11.94 9.97 17.81
CA LYS A 581 11.64 8.79 18.61
C LYS A 581 10.18 8.75 18.96
N GLN A 582 9.55 7.60 18.77
CA GLN A 582 8.15 7.39 19.14
C GLN A 582 8.01 6.18 20.07
N ILE A 583 7.11 6.30 21.05
CA ILE A 583 6.70 5.21 21.93
C ILE A 583 5.20 5.01 21.81
N TRP A 584 4.81 3.79 21.48
CA TRP A 584 3.43 3.36 21.33
C TRP A 584 3.09 2.28 22.35
N ILE A 585 1.91 2.31 22.96
CA ILE A 585 1.46 1.36 23.98
C ILE A 585 0.10 0.82 23.60
N LYS A 586 -0.06 -0.49 23.64
CA LYS A 586 -1.31 -1.21 23.46
C LYS A 586 -1.62 -2.03 24.71
N ASP A 587 -2.83 -1.90 25.26
CA ASP A 587 -3.36 -2.78 26.30
C ASP A 587 -3.80 -4.11 25.67
N LEU A 588 -3.50 -5.22 26.34
CA LEU A 588 -3.90 -6.57 25.93
C LEU A 588 -4.93 -7.16 26.88
N GLU A 589 -5.69 -8.16 26.42
CA GLU A 589 -6.80 -8.77 27.17
C GLU A 589 -6.36 -9.38 28.51
N ASP A 590 -5.17 -9.94 28.60
CA ASP A 590 -4.61 -10.55 29.80
C ASP A 590 -4.06 -9.53 30.83
N GLY A 591 -4.20 -8.23 30.55
CA GLY A 591 -3.71 -7.13 31.37
C GLY A 591 -2.25 -6.77 31.13
N SER A 592 -1.54 -7.47 30.24
CA SER A 592 -0.20 -7.09 29.78
C SER A 592 -0.26 -5.95 28.77
N LYS A 593 0.90 -5.44 28.37
CA LYS A 593 1.01 -4.36 27.39
C LYS A 593 2.02 -4.73 26.31
N ALA A 594 1.67 -4.45 25.06
CA ALA A 594 2.62 -4.39 23.98
C ALA A 594 3.18 -2.97 23.86
N VAL A 595 4.49 -2.83 23.71
CA VAL A 595 5.18 -1.53 23.61
C VAL A 595 6.02 -1.52 22.34
N GLY A 596 5.74 -0.56 21.45
CA GLY A 596 6.55 -0.29 20.28
C GLY A 596 7.49 0.89 20.53
N LEU A 597 8.78 0.70 20.25
CA LEU A 597 9.82 1.71 20.31
C LEU A 597 10.34 1.94 18.90
N PHE A 598 10.07 3.11 18.34
CA PHE A 598 10.41 3.43 16.97
C PHE A 598 11.41 4.57 16.91
N ASN A 599 12.48 4.36 16.14
CA ASN A 599 13.35 5.44 15.68
C ASN A 599 12.90 5.81 14.26
N THR A 600 12.25 6.95 14.11
CA THR A 600 11.72 7.43 12.83
C THR A 600 12.72 8.29 12.06
N ASP A 601 13.91 8.54 12.65
CA ASP A 601 15.00 9.34 12.08
C ASP A 601 14.50 10.66 11.45
N ASN A 602 13.69 11.40 12.23
CA ASN A 602 13.20 12.73 11.82
C ASN A 602 14.31 13.80 11.80
N ASN A 603 15.58 13.40 11.62
CA ASN A 603 16.61 14.36 11.27
C ASN A 603 16.18 15.04 9.98
N LYS A 604 15.90 16.37 10.06
CA LYS A 604 15.49 17.16 8.90
C LYS A 604 16.48 16.94 7.79
N LYS A 605 16.08 16.12 6.81
CA LYS A 605 16.90 15.87 5.63
C LYS A 605 17.11 17.20 4.94
N THR A 606 18.36 17.59 4.72
CA THR A 606 18.66 18.70 3.82
C THR A 606 18.39 18.24 2.37
N PRO A 607 18.09 19.15 1.45
CA PRO A 607 17.89 18.77 0.03
C PRO A 607 19.03 17.92 -0.55
N SER A 608 20.25 18.09 -0.05
CA SER A 608 21.43 17.33 -0.44
C SER A 608 21.38 15.85 -0.01
N ASP A 609 20.71 15.56 1.10
CA ASP A 609 20.64 14.20 1.67
C ASP A 609 19.79 13.25 0.81
N TYR A 610 18.81 13.80 0.07
CA TYR A 610 18.00 13.03 -0.87
C TYR A 610 18.81 12.46 -2.04
N PHE A 611 19.98 13.03 -2.34
CA PHE A 611 20.89 12.56 -3.39
C PHE A 611 22.09 11.77 -2.84
N SER A 612 22.01 11.34 -1.60
CA SER A 612 23.05 10.54 -0.93
C SER A 612 22.50 9.15 -0.59
N PRO A 613 23.33 8.10 -0.66
CA PRO A 613 22.97 6.83 -0.03
C PRO A 613 22.67 7.09 1.45
N GLY A 614 21.49 6.67 1.92
CA GLY A 614 21.12 6.80 3.33
C GLY A 614 22.16 6.12 4.24
N ASN A 615 22.38 6.65 5.44
CA ASN A 615 23.24 6.00 6.42
C ASN A 615 22.38 5.07 7.30
N SER A 616 22.29 3.79 6.95
CA SER A 616 21.43 2.79 7.59
C SER A 616 21.90 2.30 8.97
N ASN A 617 22.95 2.89 9.54
CA ASN A 617 23.58 2.38 10.78
C ASN A 617 23.46 3.33 11.98
N ILE A 618 22.49 4.22 12.00
CA ILE A 618 22.26 5.08 13.16
C ILE A 618 21.57 4.23 14.25
N LYS A 619 22.34 3.84 15.27
CA LYS A 619 21.81 3.22 16.49
C LYS A 619 21.55 4.31 17.51
N GLU A 620 20.30 4.53 17.84
CA GLU A 620 19.92 5.47 18.88
C GLU A 620 19.30 4.76 20.08
N LEU A 621 19.56 5.29 21.28
CA LEU A 621 19.00 4.77 22.51
C LEU A 621 17.69 5.49 22.84
N ILE A 622 16.61 4.71 22.97
CA ILE A 622 15.32 5.20 23.46
C ILE A 622 15.24 4.86 24.95
N ILE A 623 15.17 5.87 25.81
CA ILE A 623 15.07 5.70 27.26
C ILE A 623 13.69 6.14 27.72
N PHE A 624 13.01 5.28 28.49
CA PHE A 624 11.75 5.57 29.13
C PHE A 624 11.66 4.91 30.50
N LYS A 625 10.74 5.40 31.35
CA LYS A 625 10.46 4.80 32.65
C LYS A 625 9.23 3.89 32.56
N ALA A 626 9.16 2.88 33.42
CA ALA A 626 8.00 2.00 33.51
C ALA A 626 6.69 2.78 33.75
N SER A 627 6.75 3.89 34.52
CA SER A 627 5.63 4.80 34.71
C SER A 627 5.12 5.44 33.42
N ASP A 628 6.02 5.73 32.47
CA ASP A 628 5.67 6.38 31.20
C ASP A 628 4.81 5.46 30.33
N ILE A 629 5.07 4.15 30.42
CA ILE A 629 4.28 3.11 29.77
C ILE A 629 3.15 2.54 30.68
N ARG A 630 2.82 3.25 31.76
CA ARG A 630 1.75 2.92 32.68
C ARG A 630 1.87 1.52 33.32
N ILE A 631 3.11 1.08 33.56
CA ILE A 631 3.42 -0.17 34.28
C ILE A 631 3.91 0.20 35.69
N SER A 632 3.36 -0.49 36.71
CA SER A 632 3.79 -0.36 38.10
C SER A 632 4.09 -1.74 38.70
N GLY A 633 4.99 -1.81 39.70
CA GLY A 633 5.36 -3.06 40.38
C GLY A 633 6.46 -3.83 39.63
N LYS A 634 6.52 -5.15 39.88
CA LYS A 634 7.48 -6.03 39.20
C LYS A 634 6.93 -6.41 37.83
N PHE A 635 7.76 -6.26 36.80
CA PHE A 635 7.41 -6.65 35.42
C PHE A 635 8.56 -7.49 34.82
N ARG A 636 8.22 -8.24 33.79
CA ARG A 636 9.15 -8.99 32.96
C ARG A 636 9.11 -8.40 31.55
N VAL A 637 10.29 -8.19 30.97
CA VAL A 637 10.48 -7.78 29.57
C VAL A 637 10.88 -9.01 28.78
#